data_2f5d9ba9be9072b1ec1b5d3a7576fa8f
#
_entry.id   2f5d9ba9be9072b1ec1b5d3a7576fa8f
#
_cell.length_a   1.000
_cell.length_b   1.000
_cell.length_c   1.000
_cell.angle_alpha   90.00
_cell.angle_beta   90.00
_cell.angle_gamma   90.00
#
_symmetry.space_group_name_H-M   'P 1'
#
loop_
_entity.id
_entity.type
_entity.pdbx_description
1 polymer ?
#
loop_
_entity_poly.entity_id
_entity_poly.type
_entity_poly.pdbx_seq_one_letter_code
_entity_poly.pdbx_strand_id
1 'polypeptide(L)'
;YDNLLDAAFLFNIVPERYSALDLSGIDKYFAAARGYQGPAGDVRALPMKKWFNTNYHYIVPEFSDSTKPALSSDNKLIAEFEEAKSLGIRTLPTIAGVYTLLSLSTFAGEKKAGDFASDLVAAYASLAAYAAGAGAEWISFAEPALVLDMDENDRSFFRSLYKSLLEEIRRKSSIKVLLQTFFGDIRDCYDDVASLGFDGIGLDFVEGSRSLSLVERGFPKDTVLFAGIVNGKNIWRSDYGVKASLVEKIAASLGSEKIVLSTSCSLLHVPYTTSGEDSIAADVKKYFAFAEEKLSELSEIACGVGEKSGAFESNSMLFASERVFKCPDVQNAISSLTAGDFVRKPDFFERERIQKGVFNLPAYPTTTIGSFPQTVDVRANRALYRNGKMTKAAYDSFIEGKIRECVEFQEEIGLDVLVHVKWSVFAQKQTKKPVKGMLTGPVTILNWSFPREDIPLREQALQLALAIRDEVLDLEKNGIRIIQIDEAALREKLPLRKSDWRTGYLDWAVPAFRLVHAKVRPETQIHTHMCYSEFGDIIKDIDDMDADVITFEASRGDLKILDDLKNADFKTEVGPGVYDIHSARVPSVEEIVATLKKMSGKIPVGKLWVNPDCGLKTRGERETVESLKNLVAAAKILRES
;
A
#
# COMPACT_ATOMS: atom_id res chain seq x y z
N TYR A 1 -8.91 12.86 6.17
CA TYR A 1 -8.88 11.41 6.39
C TYR A 1 -8.26 10.65 5.23
N ASP A 2 -8.64 10.97 3.98
CA ASP A 2 -8.13 10.34 2.76
C ASP A 2 -7.86 11.41 1.71
N ASN A 3 -6.67 11.40 1.10
CA ASN A 3 -6.21 12.49 0.23
C ASN A 3 -7.17 12.76 -0.95
N LEU A 4 -7.69 11.72 -1.61
CA LEU A 4 -8.57 11.88 -2.76
C LEU A 4 -10.04 11.95 -2.39
N LEU A 5 -10.48 11.19 -1.40
CA LEU A 5 -11.87 11.25 -0.95
C LEU A 5 -12.18 12.61 -0.28
N ASP A 6 -11.22 13.17 0.49
CA ASP A 6 -11.34 14.53 1.04
C ASP A 6 -11.51 15.55 -0.10
N ALA A 7 -10.69 15.46 -1.16
CA ALA A 7 -10.82 16.32 -2.33
C ALA A 7 -12.15 16.10 -3.07
N ALA A 8 -12.58 14.83 -3.22
CA ALA A 8 -13.84 14.51 -3.87
C ALA A 8 -15.05 15.12 -3.13
N PHE A 9 -15.10 15.03 -1.81
CA PHE A 9 -16.15 15.65 -1.00
C PHE A 9 -16.06 17.17 -1.04
N LEU A 10 -14.85 17.75 -1.00
CA LEU A 10 -14.64 19.20 -1.11
C LEU A 10 -15.15 19.75 -2.46
N PHE A 11 -15.00 18.98 -3.55
CA PHE A 11 -15.43 19.41 -4.89
C PHE A 11 -16.78 18.80 -5.31
N ASN A 12 -17.56 18.29 -4.37
CA ASN A 12 -18.90 17.74 -4.61
C ASN A 12 -18.91 16.57 -5.63
N ILE A 13 -17.85 15.76 -5.62
CA ILE A 13 -17.72 14.55 -6.44
C ILE A 13 -18.16 13.36 -5.58
N VAL A 14 -19.46 13.28 -5.31
CA VAL A 14 -20.06 12.22 -4.47
C VAL A 14 -21.14 11.52 -5.29
N PRO A 15 -20.99 10.22 -5.60
CA PRO A 15 -21.99 9.46 -6.33
C PRO A 15 -23.37 9.50 -5.66
N GLU A 16 -24.43 9.56 -6.46
CA GLU A 16 -25.80 9.72 -6.01
C GLU A 16 -26.22 8.65 -4.98
N ARG A 17 -25.74 7.40 -5.15
CA ARG A 17 -26.03 6.31 -4.20
C ARG A 17 -25.59 6.59 -2.76
N TYR A 18 -24.59 7.46 -2.55
CA TYR A 18 -24.15 7.89 -1.20
C TYR A 18 -24.80 9.21 -0.80
N SER A 19 -24.92 10.17 -1.71
CA SER A 19 -25.53 11.47 -1.41
C SER A 19 -27.02 11.35 -1.06
N ALA A 20 -27.71 10.36 -1.63
CA ALA A 20 -29.12 10.06 -1.37
C ALA A 20 -29.39 9.37 -0.02
N LEU A 21 -28.36 8.83 0.66
CA LEU A 21 -28.55 8.23 1.99
C LEU A 21 -28.96 9.28 3.01
N ASP A 22 -29.93 8.93 3.86
CA ASP A 22 -30.33 9.77 4.99
C ASP A 22 -29.34 9.63 6.15
N LEU A 23 -28.14 10.21 5.94
CA LEU A 23 -26.99 10.18 6.85
C LEU A 23 -26.36 11.56 6.98
N SER A 24 -25.61 11.80 8.08
CA SER A 24 -24.80 12.99 8.23
C SER A 24 -23.70 13.08 7.18
N GLY A 25 -23.07 14.24 6.99
CA GLY A 25 -21.96 14.41 6.03
C GLY A 25 -20.81 13.45 6.29
N ILE A 26 -20.41 13.30 7.56
CA ILE A 26 -19.31 12.39 7.95
C ILE A 26 -19.71 10.92 7.80
N ASP A 27 -20.97 10.57 8.06
CA ASP A 27 -21.44 9.19 7.88
C ASP A 27 -21.52 8.82 6.40
N LYS A 28 -21.90 9.76 5.52
CA LYS A 28 -21.82 9.60 4.05
C LYS A 28 -20.39 9.37 3.57
N TYR A 29 -19.44 10.11 4.14
CA TYR A 29 -18.02 9.92 3.87
C TYR A 29 -17.57 8.49 4.20
N PHE A 30 -17.94 7.99 5.39
CA PHE A 30 -17.63 6.61 5.78
C PHE A 30 -18.44 5.57 4.98
N ALA A 31 -19.66 5.87 4.57
CA ALA A 31 -20.43 5.00 3.68
C ALA A 31 -19.75 4.86 2.31
N ALA A 32 -19.19 5.94 1.75
CA ALA A 32 -18.40 5.88 0.53
C ALA A 32 -17.10 5.06 0.71
N ALA A 33 -16.41 5.20 1.84
CA ALA A 33 -15.15 4.53 2.11
C ALA A 33 -15.31 3.03 2.46
N ARG A 34 -16.37 2.63 3.18
CA ARG A 34 -16.51 1.31 3.80
C ARG A 34 -17.80 0.57 3.42
N GLY A 35 -18.67 1.20 2.63
CA GLY A 35 -20.02 0.72 2.43
C GLY A 35 -20.92 0.98 3.66
N TYR A 36 -22.21 0.78 3.47
CA TYR A 36 -23.21 0.92 4.51
C TYR A 36 -24.31 -0.12 4.33
N GLN A 37 -24.77 -0.71 5.42
CA GLN A 37 -25.96 -1.57 5.45
C GLN A 37 -26.72 -1.27 6.73
N GLY A 38 -27.92 -0.70 6.58
CA GLY A 38 -28.75 -0.30 7.72
C GLY A 38 -30.02 0.44 7.32
N PRO A 39 -30.68 1.15 8.26
CA PRO A 39 -31.98 1.80 8.01
C PRO A 39 -31.98 2.82 6.87
N ALA A 40 -30.83 3.48 6.62
CA ALA A 40 -30.70 4.48 5.57
C ALA A 40 -30.44 3.88 4.17
N GLY A 41 -30.20 2.57 4.04
CA GLY A 41 -30.00 1.89 2.77
C GLY A 41 -28.97 0.76 2.82
N ASP A 42 -28.62 0.22 1.63
CA ASP A 42 -27.58 -0.78 1.43
C ASP A 42 -26.72 -0.34 0.24
N VAL A 43 -25.45 0.06 0.51
CA VAL A 43 -24.50 0.50 -0.50
C VAL A 43 -23.14 -0.15 -0.29
N ARG A 44 -22.51 -0.57 -1.39
CA ARG A 44 -21.13 -1.06 -1.36
C ARG A 44 -20.15 0.11 -1.24
N ALA A 45 -18.95 -0.14 -0.72
CA ALA A 45 -17.85 0.83 -0.69
C ALA A 45 -17.36 1.17 -2.11
N LEU A 46 -16.77 2.35 -2.26
CA LEU A 46 -15.93 2.68 -3.41
C LEU A 46 -14.68 1.78 -3.44
N PRO A 47 -14.07 1.56 -4.61
CA PRO A 47 -12.80 0.85 -4.71
C PRO A 47 -11.71 1.53 -3.88
N MET A 48 -10.79 0.72 -3.37
CA MET A 48 -9.62 1.19 -2.62
C MET A 48 -8.35 0.73 -3.34
N LYS A 49 -7.41 1.66 -3.55
CA LYS A 49 -6.14 1.40 -4.22
C LYS A 49 -4.97 1.89 -3.38
N LYS A 50 -3.77 1.42 -3.69
CA LYS A 50 -2.54 1.91 -3.06
C LYS A 50 -2.24 3.35 -3.44
N TRP A 51 -1.83 4.13 -2.42
CA TRP A 51 -1.28 5.45 -2.63
C TRP A 51 0.18 5.33 -3.08
N PHE A 52 0.37 5.20 -4.39
CA PHE A 52 1.67 5.00 -5.05
C PHE A 52 2.45 3.80 -4.45
N ASN A 53 3.75 3.98 -4.20
CA ASN A 53 4.64 2.97 -3.62
C ASN A 53 4.71 3.06 -2.07
N THR A 54 3.63 3.47 -1.42
CA THR A 54 3.53 3.59 0.05
C THR A 54 2.70 2.46 0.67
N ASN A 55 2.66 2.39 1.99
CA ASN A 55 1.77 1.48 2.74
C ASN A 55 0.37 2.04 2.95
N TYR A 56 0.10 3.27 2.49
CA TYR A 56 -1.22 3.89 2.55
C TYR A 56 -2.06 3.54 1.33
N HIS A 57 -3.36 3.73 1.48
CA HIS A 57 -4.36 3.54 0.44
C HIS A 57 -5.13 4.82 0.24
N TYR A 58 -5.84 4.90 -0.87
CA TYR A 58 -6.83 5.93 -1.14
C TYR A 58 -8.13 5.30 -1.63
N ILE A 59 -9.23 5.94 -1.33
CA ILE A 59 -10.54 5.58 -1.86
C ILE A 59 -10.67 6.24 -3.23
N VAL A 60 -10.96 5.42 -4.24
CA VAL A 60 -11.02 5.88 -5.64
C VAL A 60 -12.27 6.72 -5.85
N PRO A 61 -12.17 8.03 -6.16
CA PRO A 61 -13.32 8.84 -6.48
C PRO A 61 -14.01 8.33 -7.75
N GLU A 62 -15.33 8.45 -7.80
CA GLU A 62 -16.13 8.04 -8.94
C GLU A 62 -16.92 9.23 -9.48
N PHE A 63 -16.70 9.54 -10.76
CA PHE A 63 -17.50 10.51 -11.51
C PHE A 63 -18.59 9.77 -12.29
N SER A 64 -19.78 10.34 -12.32
CA SER A 64 -20.89 9.91 -13.18
C SER A 64 -21.24 11.02 -14.19
N ASP A 65 -22.04 10.71 -15.19
CA ASP A 65 -22.49 11.71 -16.17
C ASP A 65 -23.26 12.88 -15.54
N SER A 66 -23.87 12.66 -14.37
CA SER A 66 -24.56 13.68 -13.59
C SER A 66 -23.66 14.49 -12.66
N THR A 67 -22.41 14.10 -12.45
CA THR A 67 -21.47 14.80 -11.57
C THR A 67 -21.23 16.22 -12.07
N LYS A 68 -21.35 17.19 -11.17
CA LYS A 68 -21.05 18.61 -11.41
C LYS A 68 -20.09 19.11 -10.35
N PRO A 69 -18.77 19.03 -10.63
CA PRO A 69 -17.77 19.49 -9.70
C PRO A 69 -17.96 20.96 -9.35
N ALA A 70 -17.97 21.28 -8.06
CA ALA A 70 -18.07 22.62 -7.54
C ALA A 70 -17.50 22.67 -6.12
N LEU A 71 -16.91 23.78 -5.72
CA LEU A 71 -16.39 23.95 -4.37
C LEU A 71 -17.54 23.90 -3.35
N SER A 72 -17.43 23.00 -2.39
CA SER A 72 -18.40 22.87 -1.28
C SER A 72 -18.35 24.11 -0.36
N SER A 73 -19.49 24.43 0.20
CA SER A 73 -19.58 25.44 1.27
C SER A 73 -18.93 24.95 2.58
N ASP A 74 -18.89 23.64 2.83
CA ASP A 74 -18.13 23.02 3.91
C ASP A 74 -16.68 22.81 3.46
N ASN A 75 -15.89 23.88 3.66
CA ASN A 75 -14.50 23.94 3.19
C ASN A 75 -13.52 23.63 4.33
N LYS A 76 -13.33 22.34 4.61
CA LYS A 76 -12.43 21.83 5.64
C LYS A 76 -11.00 22.40 5.52
N LEU A 77 -10.46 22.47 4.31
CA LEU A 77 -9.09 22.96 4.10
C LEU A 77 -8.91 24.40 4.61
N ILE A 78 -9.86 25.27 4.33
CA ILE A 78 -9.79 26.67 4.80
C ILE A 78 -10.07 26.76 6.30
N ALA A 79 -11.01 25.99 6.83
CA ALA A 79 -11.28 25.94 8.27
C ALA A 79 -10.04 25.53 9.08
N GLU A 80 -9.33 24.47 8.64
CA GLU A 80 -8.10 24.00 9.28
C GLU A 80 -6.94 25.02 9.13
N PHE A 81 -6.85 25.73 8.01
CA PHE A 81 -5.89 26.82 7.83
C PHE A 81 -6.17 27.97 8.79
N GLU A 82 -7.42 28.40 8.93
CA GLU A 82 -7.82 29.47 9.85
C GLU A 82 -7.62 29.09 11.31
N GLU A 83 -7.90 27.82 11.67
CA GLU A 83 -7.61 27.30 13.01
C GLU A 83 -6.11 27.37 13.32
N ALA A 84 -5.24 26.85 12.46
CA ALA A 84 -3.79 26.93 12.62
C ALA A 84 -3.32 28.39 12.75
N LYS A 85 -3.83 29.28 11.89
CA LYS A 85 -3.52 30.70 11.94
C LYS A 85 -3.93 31.36 13.26
N SER A 86 -5.09 30.99 13.82
CA SER A 86 -5.57 31.50 15.12
C SER A 86 -4.67 31.09 16.28
N LEU A 87 -3.96 29.95 16.14
CA LEU A 87 -2.95 29.45 17.09
C LEU A 87 -1.56 30.05 16.85
N GLY A 88 -1.40 30.98 15.89
CA GLY A 88 -0.12 31.57 15.52
C GLY A 88 0.78 30.64 14.67
N ILE A 89 0.26 29.54 14.15
CA ILE A 89 0.99 28.57 13.33
C ILE A 89 0.87 28.98 11.86
N ARG A 90 2.01 29.17 11.19
CA ARG A 90 2.05 29.42 9.74
C ARG A 90 1.99 28.09 9.00
N THR A 91 1.00 27.91 8.16
CA THR A 91 0.79 26.71 7.37
C THR A 91 0.69 27.03 5.88
N LEU A 92 0.90 26.00 5.06
CA LEU A 92 0.74 26.03 3.61
C LEU A 92 -0.44 25.11 3.26
N PRO A 93 -1.62 25.67 2.89
CA PRO A 93 -2.75 24.84 2.47
C PRO A 93 -2.34 23.94 1.30
N THR A 94 -2.52 22.63 1.48
CA THR A 94 -2.11 21.62 0.49
C THR A 94 -3.29 20.69 0.19
N ILE A 95 -3.56 20.45 -1.08
CA ILE A 95 -4.58 19.53 -1.56
C ILE A 95 -4.04 18.72 -2.74
N ALA A 96 -4.62 17.53 -2.98
CA ALA A 96 -4.34 16.77 -4.20
C ALA A 96 -4.61 17.64 -5.43
N GLY A 97 -3.66 17.68 -6.36
CA GLY A 97 -3.79 18.47 -7.57
C GLY A 97 -4.84 17.91 -8.53
N VAL A 98 -5.32 18.76 -9.41
CA VAL A 98 -6.45 18.43 -10.29
C VAL A 98 -6.12 17.30 -11.29
N TYR A 99 -4.87 17.20 -11.73
CA TYR A 99 -4.44 16.11 -12.61
C TYR A 99 -4.40 14.77 -11.86
N THR A 100 -3.82 14.73 -10.67
CA THR A 100 -3.81 13.54 -9.82
C THR A 100 -5.23 13.09 -9.47
N LEU A 101 -6.12 14.02 -9.12
CA LEU A 101 -7.52 13.70 -8.82
C LEU A 101 -8.20 13.03 -10.02
N LEU A 102 -8.08 13.60 -11.23
CA LEU A 102 -8.68 13.03 -12.43
C LEU A 102 -8.04 11.72 -12.86
N SER A 103 -6.71 11.62 -12.81
CA SER A 103 -5.96 10.43 -13.24
C SER A 103 -6.20 9.21 -12.36
N LEU A 104 -6.45 9.42 -11.06
CA LEU A 104 -6.68 8.35 -10.09
C LEU A 104 -8.16 8.06 -9.82
N SER A 105 -9.08 8.74 -10.51
CA SER A 105 -10.53 8.52 -10.40
C SER A 105 -11.06 7.52 -11.42
N THR A 106 -12.29 7.08 -11.21
CA THR A 106 -13.06 6.27 -12.17
C THR A 106 -14.23 7.08 -12.75
N PHE A 107 -14.63 6.72 -13.97
CA PHE A 107 -15.70 7.41 -14.70
C PHE A 107 -16.78 6.40 -15.07
N ALA A 108 -17.92 6.50 -14.37
CA ALA A 108 -19.09 5.65 -14.58
C ALA A 108 -20.07 6.36 -15.52
N GLY A 109 -20.01 6.01 -16.79
CA GLY A 109 -20.83 6.62 -17.84
C GLY A 109 -20.04 6.90 -19.12
N GLU A 110 -20.56 7.81 -19.95
CA GLU A 110 -19.97 8.17 -21.24
C GLU A 110 -18.89 9.25 -21.10
N LYS A 111 -19.05 10.17 -20.14
CA LYS A 111 -18.10 11.25 -19.88
C LYS A 111 -16.74 10.74 -19.40
N LYS A 112 -15.68 11.44 -19.77
CA LYS A 112 -14.28 11.15 -19.45
C LYS A 112 -13.67 12.33 -18.67
N ALA A 113 -12.44 12.18 -18.20
CA ALA A 113 -11.73 13.20 -17.41
C ALA A 113 -11.79 14.61 -18.02
N GLY A 114 -11.62 14.73 -19.33
CA GLY A 114 -11.66 16.01 -20.05
C GLY A 114 -12.99 16.75 -19.95
N ASP A 115 -14.12 16.03 -19.82
CA ASP A 115 -15.45 16.63 -19.74
C ASP A 115 -15.71 17.35 -18.41
N PHE A 116 -14.92 17.03 -17.38
CA PHE A 116 -15.02 17.65 -16.05
C PHE A 116 -13.95 18.73 -15.82
N ALA A 117 -13.02 18.92 -16.76
CA ALA A 117 -11.86 19.78 -16.60
C ALA A 117 -12.24 21.23 -16.31
N SER A 118 -13.19 21.80 -17.05
CA SER A 118 -13.59 23.21 -16.88
C SER A 118 -14.21 23.49 -15.51
N ASP A 119 -15.08 22.60 -15.03
CA ASP A 119 -15.75 22.75 -13.76
C ASP A 119 -14.74 22.62 -12.60
N LEU A 120 -13.80 21.67 -12.72
CA LEU A 120 -12.73 21.49 -11.73
C LEU A 120 -11.77 22.68 -11.73
N VAL A 121 -11.36 23.21 -12.87
CA VAL A 121 -10.55 24.43 -12.96
C VAL A 121 -11.23 25.58 -12.22
N ALA A 122 -12.53 25.78 -12.44
CA ALA A 122 -13.29 26.83 -11.74
C ALA A 122 -13.36 26.60 -10.22
N ALA A 123 -13.52 25.34 -9.78
CA ALA A 123 -13.60 24.95 -8.38
C ALA A 123 -12.24 25.13 -7.66
N TYR A 124 -11.14 24.65 -8.25
CA TYR A 124 -9.78 24.83 -7.70
C TYR A 124 -9.36 26.29 -7.67
N ALA A 125 -9.68 27.07 -8.70
CA ALA A 125 -9.40 28.52 -8.69
C ALA A 125 -10.21 29.26 -7.64
N SER A 126 -11.44 28.82 -7.36
CA SER A 126 -12.24 29.38 -6.27
C SER A 126 -11.64 29.01 -4.91
N LEU A 127 -11.16 27.77 -4.72
CA LEU A 127 -10.45 27.37 -3.50
C LEU A 127 -9.20 28.22 -3.26
N ALA A 128 -8.40 28.46 -4.31
CA ALA A 128 -7.22 29.32 -4.23
C ALA A 128 -7.57 30.77 -3.84
N ALA A 129 -8.67 31.30 -4.38
CA ALA A 129 -9.17 32.62 -4.01
C ALA A 129 -9.66 32.69 -2.55
N TYR A 130 -10.33 31.65 -2.05
CA TYR A 130 -10.71 31.57 -0.63
C TYR A 130 -9.48 31.48 0.28
N ALA A 131 -8.47 30.68 -0.09
CA ALA A 131 -7.22 30.61 0.67
C ALA A 131 -6.51 31.97 0.73
N ALA A 132 -6.46 32.70 -0.39
CA ALA A 132 -5.94 34.08 -0.43
C ALA A 132 -6.74 35.01 0.48
N GLY A 133 -8.08 34.92 0.45
CA GLY A 133 -8.98 35.72 1.31
C GLY A 133 -8.79 35.43 2.80
N ALA A 134 -8.49 34.20 3.18
CA ALA A 134 -8.11 33.79 4.54
C ALA A 134 -6.69 34.24 4.93
N GLY A 135 -5.90 34.74 3.97
CA GLY A 135 -4.55 35.28 4.17
C GLY A 135 -3.43 34.27 3.94
N ALA A 136 -3.67 33.22 3.18
CA ALA A 136 -2.61 32.33 2.72
C ALA A 136 -1.76 33.03 1.65
N GLU A 137 -0.44 32.96 1.77
CA GLU A 137 0.51 33.49 0.78
C GLU A 137 0.71 32.51 -0.37
N TRP A 138 0.60 31.21 -0.07
CA TRP A 138 0.79 30.10 -0.99
C TRP A 138 -0.37 29.12 -0.89
N ILE A 139 -0.63 28.43 -1.98
CA ILE A 139 -1.40 27.18 -2.03
C ILE A 139 -0.58 26.10 -2.74
N SER A 140 -0.60 24.88 -2.23
CA SER A 140 0.11 23.75 -2.82
C SER A 140 -0.85 22.76 -3.44
N PHE A 141 -0.59 22.43 -4.71
CA PHE A 141 -1.24 21.32 -5.40
C PHE A 141 -0.29 20.14 -5.48
N ALA A 142 -0.62 19.07 -4.75
CA ALA A 142 0.16 17.85 -4.72
C ALA A 142 -0.17 16.99 -5.96
N GLU A 143 0.81 16.84 -6.85
CA GLU A 143 0.69 16.13 -8.11
C GLU A 143 1.62 14.90 -8.21
N PRO A 144 1.50 13.92 -7.30
CA PRO A 144 2.33 12.73 -7.39
C PRO A 144 2.07 11.87 -8.62
N ALA A 145 0.92 12.00 -9.31
CA ALA A 145 0.68 11.28 -10.54
C ALA A 145 1.65 11.64 -11.68
N LEU A 146 2.31 12.80 -11.60
CA LEU A 146 3.31 13.22 -12.59
C LEU A 146 4.60 12.39 -12.59
N VAL A 147 4.84 11.57 -11.55
CA VAL A 147 5.99 10.66 -11.51
C VAL A 147 5.73 9.33 -12.19
N LEU A 148 4.47 9.04 -12.58
CA LEU A 148 4.10 7.88 -13.37
C LEU A 148 4.53 8.03 -14.83
N ASP A 149 4.49 6.92 -15.59
CA ASP A 149 4.70 6.99 -17.04
C ASP A 149 3.61 7.86 -17.69
N MET A 150 3.99 8.83 -18.51
CA MET A 150 3.09 9.73 -19.19
C MET A 150 3.35 9.70 -20.70
N ASP A 151 2.31 9.44 -21.48
CA ASP A 151 2.37 9.60 -22.94
C ASP A 151 2.10 11.06 -23.37
N GLU A 152 2.12 11.34 -24.67
CA GLU A 152 1.91 12.72 -25.17
C GLU A 152 0.47 13.21 -24.95
N ASN A 153 -0.53 12.32 -24.88
CA ASN A 153 -1.91 12.70 -24.59
C ASN A 153 -2.03 13.14 -23.13
N ASP A 154 -1.42 12.37 -22.21
CA ASP A 154 -1.37 12.71 -20.78
C ASP A 154 -0.69 14.06 -20.56
N ARG A 155 0.45 14.28 -21.21
CA ARG A 155 1.21 15.53 -21.11
C ARG A 155 0.43 16.71 -21.69
N SER A 156 -0.20 16.53 -22.84
CA SER A 156 -1.02 17.55 -23.47
C SER A 156 -2.23 17.91 -22.62
N PHE A 157 -2.88 16.92 -22.02
CA PHE A 157 -3.99 17.13 -21.10
C PHE A 157 -3.54 17.89 -19.85
N PHE A 158 -2.44 17.48 -19.23
CA PHE A 158 -1.85 18.18 -18.08
C PHE A 158 -1.54 19.66 -18.40
N ARG A 159 -0.85 19.93 -19.53
CA ARG A 159 -0.53 21.29 -19.96
C ARG A 159 -1.79 22.17 -20.13
N SER A 160 -2.79 21.66 -20.83
CA SER A 160 -4.04 22.38 -21.06
C SER A 160 -4.77 22.68 -19.75
N LEU A 161 -4.86 21.68 -18.87
CA LEU A 161 -5.53 21.78 -17.59
C LEU A 161 -4.88 22.83 -16.68
N TYR A 162 -3.56 22.76 -16.50
CA TYR A 162 -2.84 23.68 -15.62
C TYR A 162 -2.66 25.07 -16.21
N LYS A 163 -2.55 25.21 -17.53
CA LYS A 163 -2.58 26.54 -18.17
C LYS A 163 -3.88 27.26 -17.82
N SER A 164 -5.01 26.59 -18.03
CA SER A 164 -6.34 27.17 -17.72
C SER A 164 -6.49 27.46 -16.22
N LEU A 165 -6.01 26.55 -15.35
CA LEU A 165 -6.09 26.71 -13.90
C LEU A 165 -5.27 27.92 -13.41
N LEU A 166 -4.03 28.05 -13.85
CA LEU A 166 -3.15 29.15 -13.44
C LEU A 166 -3.67 30.50 -13.96
N GLU A 167 -4.20 30.56 -15.19
CA GLU A 167 -4.83 31.76 -15.73
C GLU A 167 -6.04 32.18 -14.87
N GLU A 168 -6.90 31.21 -14.48
CA GLU A 168 -8.10 31.49 -13.69
C GLU A 168 -7.75 31.88 -12.24
N ILE A 169 -6.72 31.27 -11.62
CA ILE A 169 -6.23 31.66 -10.28
C ILE A 169 -5.70 33.09 -10.30
N ARG A 170 -4.85 33.43 -11.29
CA ARG A 170 -4.28 34.78 -11.42
C ARG A 170 -5.32 35.87 -11.68
N ARG A 171 -6.42 35.50 -12.34
CA ARG A 171 -7.56 36.40 -12.53
C ARG A 171 -8.30 36.68 -11.23
N LYS A 172 -8.34 35.74 -10.29
CA LYS A 172 -9.11 35.84 -9.04
C LYS A 172 -8.29 36.29 -7.84
N SER A 173 -6.99 36.00 -7.80
CA SER A 173 -6.13 36.28 -6.65
C SER A 173 -4.67 36.43 -7.04
N SER A 174 -3.86 36.92 -6.08
CA SER A 174 -2.39 37.00 -6.20
C SER A 174 -1.68 35.90 -5.41
N ILE A 175 -2.38 34.86 -4.99
CA ILE A 175 -1.79 33.74 -4.24
C ILE A 175 -0.73 33.03 -5.10
N LYS A 176 0.38 32.68 -4.47
CA LYS A 176 1.43 31.89 -5.13
C LYS A 176 1.05 30.42 -5.19
N VAL A 177 1.35 29.78 -6.31
CA VAL A 177 1.01 28.37 -6.55
C VAL A 177 2.27 27.52 -6.54
N LEU A 178 2.32 26.56 -5.61
CA LEU A 178 3.32 25.50 -5.57
C LEU A 178 2.76 24.24 -6.22
N LEU A 179 3.43 23.75 -7.26
CA LEU A 179 3.23 22.38 -7.75
C LEU A 179 4.19 21.45 -6.98
N GLN A 180 3.67 20.55 -6.17
CA GLN A 180 4.47 19.64 -5.35
C GLN A 180 4.42 18.22 -5.90
N THR A 181 5.58 17.65 -6.26
CA THR A 181 5.73 16.24 -6.67
C THR A 181 6.55 15.46 -5.65
N PHE A 182 6.32 14.16 -5.53
CA PHE A 182 7.00 13.26 -4.62
C PHE A 182 6.86 11.79 -5.05
N PHE A 183 7.68 10.89 -4.49
CA PHE A 183 7.81 9.44 -4.78
C PHE A 183 8.55 9.11 -6.07
N GLY A 184 9.21 10.08 -6.72
CA GLY A 184 9.96 9.86 -7.93
C GLY A 184 10.28 11.16 -8.67
N ASP A 185 10.83 11.04 -9.89
CA ASP A 185 11.09 12.17 -10.76
C ASP A 185 10.03 12.32 -11.87
N ILE A 186 9.90 13.53 -12.38
CA ILE A 186 8.92 13.92 -13.40
C ILE A 186 9.55 14.01 -14.81
N ARG A 187 10.45 13.06 -15.14
CA ARG A 187 11.25 13.07 -16.38
C ARG A 187 10.45 13.23 -17.66
N ASP A 188 9.22 12.71 -17.72
CA ASP A 188 8.39 12.76 -18.93
C ASP A 188 7.75 14.12 -19.14
N CYS A 189 7.40 14.85 -18.07
CA CYS A 189 6.67 16.12 -18.14
C CYS A 189 7.44 17.31 -17.52
N TYR A 190 8.75 17.17 -17.23
CA TYR A 190 9.53 18.23 -16.59
C TYR A 190 9.50 19.54 -17.39
N ASP A 191 9.70 19.48 -18.69
CA ASP A 191 9.71 20.66 -19.56
C ASP A 191 8.33 21.33 -19.63
N ASP A 192 7.27 20.53 -19.58
CA ASP A 192 5.89 21.02 -19.51
C ASP A 192 5.66 21.77 -18.19
N VAL A 193 6.03 21.19 -17.05
CA VAL A 193 5.93 21.83 -15.73
C VAL A 193 6.75 23.11 -15.68
N ALA A 194 7.99 23.08 -16.17
CA ALA A 194 8.90 24.22 -16.16
C ALA A 194 8.38 25.40 -17.01
N SER A 195 7.60 25.13 -18.06
CA SER A 195 7.09 26.15 -18.98
C SER A 195 5.78 26.83 -18.52
N LEU A 196 5.05 26.23 -17.56
CA LEU A 196 3.71 26.70 -17.15
C LEU A 196 3.71 27.95 -16.26
N GLY A 197 4.86 28.28 -15.64
CA GLY A 197 5.03 29.48 -14.84
C GLY A 197 4.44 29.37 -13.44
N PHE A 198 4.65 28.25 -12.75
CA PHE A 198 4.40 28.12 -11.32
C PHE A 198 5.32 29.04 -10.52
N ASP A 199 4.85 29.54 -9.37
CA ASP A 199 5.66 30.30 -8.42
C ASP A 199 6.63 29.41 -7.66
N GLY A 200 6.27 28.14 -7.45
CA GLY A 200 7.11 27.12 -6.85
C GLY A 200 6.93 25.75 -7.51
N ILE A 201 8.02 24.98 -7.58
CA ILE A 201 8.03 23.59 -8.03
C ILE A 201 8.74 22.76 -6.96
N GLY A 202 8.06 21.74 -6.43
CA GLY A 202 8.59 20.81 -5.48
C GLY A 202 9.02 19.50 -6.16
N LEU A 203 10.28 19.09 -5.99
CA LEU A 203 10.85 17.90 -6.57
C LEU A 203 11.46 17.00 -5.51
N ASP A 204 11.30 15.69 -5.70
CA ASP A 204 11.90 14.64 -4.88
C ASP A 204 13.33 14.33 -5.35
N PHE A 205 14.32 14.52 -4.47
CA PHE A 205 15.73 14.19 -4.71
C PHE A 205 16.18 12.91 -3.96
N VAL A 206 15.25 12.19 -3.37
CA VAL A 206 15.51 10.92 -2.67
C VAL A 206 15.12 9.74 -3.57
N GLU A 207 13.87 9.68 -4.00
CA GLU A 207 13.38 8.65 -4.93
C GLU A 207 13.46 9.10 -6.40
N GLY A 208 13.51 10.39 -6.64
CA GLY A 208 13.65 10.98 -7.97
C GLY A 208 15.08 10.94 -8.49
N SER A 209 15.55 9.79 -8.96
CA SER A 209 16.92 9.55 -9.39
C SER A 209 17.43 10.51 -10.48
N ARG A 210 16.54 11.11 -11.27
CA ARG A 210 16.85 12.07 -12.32
C ARG A 210 16.57 13.53 -11.95
N SER A 211 16.02 13.82 -10.77
CA SER A 211 15.63 15.19 -10.40
C SER A 211 16.79 16.18 -10.48
N LEU A 212 17.99 15.80 -10.02
CA LEU A 212 19.17 16.67 -10.12
C LEU A 212 19.51 16.98 -11.59
N SER A 213 19.59 15.97 -12.44
CA SER A 213 19.94 16.16 -13.87
C SER A 213 18.88 16.94 -14.64
N LEU A 214 17.61 16.87 -14.23
CA LEU A 214 16.53 17.68 -14.80
C LEU A 214 16.72 19.16 -14.45
N VAL A 215 17.02 19.46 -13.19
CA VAL A 215 17.28 20.82 -12.71
C VAL A 215 18.57 21.40 -13.35
N GLU A 216 19.63 20.63 -13.45
CA GLU A 216 20.89 21.04 -14.11
C GLU A 216 20.71 21.32 -15.60
N ARG A 217 19.77 20.66 -16.27
CA ARG A 217 19.44 20.93 -17.68
C ARG A 217 18.78 22.29 -17.89
N GLY A 218 18.07 22.80 -16.86
CA GLY A 218 17.45 24.12 -16.84
C GLY A 218 16.27 24.18 -15.90
N PHE A 219 16.15 25.26 -15.15
CA PHE A 219 15.04 25.52 -14.22
C PHE A 219 14.51 26.96 -14.42
N PRO A 220 13.20 27.23 -14.28
CA PRO A 220 12.63 28.55 -14.54
C PRO A 220 13.22 29.64 -13.62
N LYS A 221 13.51 30.81 -14.21
CA LYS A 221 14.23 31.88 -13.50
C LYS A 221 13.46 32.52 -12.34
N ASP A 222 12.13 32.57 -12.46
CA ASP A 222 11.26 33.25 -11.49
C ASP A 222 10.52 32.29 -10.56
N THR A 223 10.94 31.03 -10.53
CA THR A 223 10.33 29.93 -9.76
C THR A 223 11.23 29.52 -8.59
N VAL A 224 10.63 29.27 -7.43
CA VAL A 224 11.30 28.71 -6.25
C VAL A 224 11.30 27.18 -6.32
N LEU A 225 12.47 26.56 -6.11
CA LEU A 225 12.59 25.10 -5.99
C LEU A 225 12.35 24.70 -4.54
N PHE A 226 11.37 23.83 -4.30
CA PHE A 226 11.21 23.11 -3.04
C PHE A 226 11.91 21.76 -3.19
N ALA A 227 13.14 21.68 -2.65
CA ALA A 227 14.03 20.53 -2.82
C ALA A 227 13.79 19.49 -1.72
N GLY A 228 13.15 18.39 -2.04
CA GLY A 228 12.90 17.26 -1.16
C GLY A 228 14.13 16.40 -0.96
N ILE A 229 15.04 16.80 -0.06
CA ILE A 229 16.35 16.16 0.14
C ILE A 229 16.41 15.19 1.32
N VAL A 230 15.53 15.33 2.31
CA VAL A 230 15.45 14.45 3.48
C VAL A 230 14.37 13.40 3.26
N ASN A 231 14.72 12.12 3.46
CA ASN A 231 13.82 11.00 3.20
C ASN A 231 12.62 11.01 4.15
N GLY A 232 11.42 11.25 3.62
CA GLY A 232 10.16 11.26 4.39
C GLY A 232 9.54 9.87 4.61
N LYS A 233 10.06 8.80 3.97
CA LYS A 233 9.50 7.44 4.02
C LYS A 233 10.32 6.45 4.83
N ASN A 234 11.55 6.79 5.22
CA ASN A 234 12.42 5.91 5.97
C ASN A 234 12.91 6.57 7.26
N ILE A 235 13.19 5.75 8.28
CA ILE A 235 13.55 6.21 9.62
C ILE A 235 15.05 6.48 9.81
N TRP A 236 15.86 6.18 8.81
CA TRP A 236 17.31 6.35 8.93
C TRP A 236 17.71 7.81 8.84
N ARG A 237 18.68 8.17 9.68
CA ARG A 237 19.27 9.51 9.72
C ARG A 237 19.99 9.83 8.41
N SER A 238 19.88 11.08 7.95
CA SER A 238 20.56 11.56 6.75
C SER A 238 22.07 11.72 6.99
N ASP A 239 22.89 11.41 5.99
CA ASP A 239 24.29 11.83 5.93
C ASP A 239 24.34 13.29 5.48
N TYR A 240 24.72 14.20 6.39
CA TYR A 240 24.71 15.65 6.12
C TYR A 240 25.73 16.04 5.07
N GLY A 241 26.87 15.36 5.01
CA GLY A 241 27.87 15.61 3.97
C GLY A 241 27.35 15.35 2.57
N VAL A 242 26.63 14.22 2.40
CA VAL A 242 25.99 13.86 1.13
C VAL A 242 24.88 14.86 0.78
N LYS A 243 24.05 15.24 1.77
CA LYS A 243 22.94 16.19 1.53
C LYS A 243 23.44 17.60 1.23
N ALA A 244 24.45 18.10 1.95
CA ALA A 244 25.06 19.39 1.66
C ALA A 244 25.66 19.43 0.25
N SER A 245 26.39 18.41 -0.14
CA SER A 245 26.95 18.32 -1.51
C SER A 245 25.85 18.32 -2.60
N LEU A 246 24.69 17.71 -2.32
CA LEU A 246 23.55 17.77 -3.23
C LEU A 246 22.98 19.20 -3.30
N VAL A 247 22.81 19.87 -2.17
CA VAL A 247 22.31 21.27 -2.11
C VAL A 247 23.26 22.21 -2.82
N GLU A 248 24.58 22.05 -2.65
CA GLU A 248 25.61 22.85 -3.35
C GLU A 248 25.52 22.68 -4.88
N LYS A 249 25.32 21.47 -5.39
CA LYS A 249 25.13 21.21 -6.82
C LYS A 249 23.85 21.89 -7.35
N ILE A 250 22.75 21.80 -6.61
CA ILE A 250 21.50 22.47 -6.96
C ILE A 250 21.70 24.00 -6.96
N ALA A 251 22.36 24.53 -5.91
CA ALA A 251 22.64 25.96 -5.77
C ALA A 251 23.55 26.51 -6.88
N ALA A 252 24.50 25.72 -7.35
CA ALA A 252 25.35 26.07 -8.48
C ALA A 252 24.54 26.28 -9.79
N SER A 253 23.39 25.60 -9.93
CA SER A 253 22.52 25.72 -11.10
C SER A 253 21.49 26.86 -11.00
N LEU A 254 20.99 27.16 -9.79
CA LEU A 254 19.84 28.05 -9.60
C LEU A 254 20.15 29.34 -8.81
N GLY A 255 21.17 29.33 -7.97
CA GLY A 255 21.36 30.29 -6.87
C GLY A 255 20.67 29.80 -5.59
N SER A 256 21.32 29.98 -4.46
CA SER A 256 20.86 29.52 -3.14
C SER A 256 19.55 30.20 -2.68
N GLU A 257 19.31 31.43 -3.12
CA GLU A 257 18.14 32.25 -2.78
C GLU A 257 16.82 31.71 -3.35
N LYS A 258 16.89 30.77 -4.28
CA LYS A 258 15.73 30.14 -4.94
C LYS A 258 15.42 28.73 -4.41
N ILE A 259 16.11 28.29 -3.37
CA ILE A 259 15.98 26.94 -2.86
C ILE A 259 15.32 26.97 -1.49
N VAL A 260 14.26 26.20 -1.33
CA VAL A 260 13.65 25.83 -0.06
C VAL A 260 13.91 24.36 0.19
N LEU A 261 14.60 24.02 1.27
CA LEU A 261 14.84 22.63 1.64
C LEU A 261 13.56 22.01 2.21
N SER A 262 13.28 20.80 1.80
CA SER A 262 12.06 20.07 2.18
C SER A 262 12.36 18.58 2.41
N THR A 263 11.39 17.88 3.00
CA THR A 263 11.34 16.43 2.97
C THR A 263 10.90 15.94 1.57
N SER A 264 11.33 14.73 1.19
CA SER A 264 11.02 14.16 -0.13
C SER A 264 9.52 13.91 -0.32
N CYS A 265 8.80 13.68 0.77
CA CYS A 265 7.34 13.53 0.84
C CYS A 265 6.86 13.82 2.26
N SER A 266 5.58 13.62 2.51
CA SER A 266 4.98 13.80 3.85
C SER A 266 5.65 12.91 4.91
N LEU A 267 5.91 13.48 6.10
CA LEU A 267 6.41 12.74 7.27
C LEU A 267 5.35 11.82 7.93
N LEU A 268 4.14 11.75 7.37
CA LEU A 268 3.12 10.77 7.74
C LEU A 268 3.61 9.32 7.64
N HIS A 269 4.64 9.07 6.81
CA HIS A 269 5.18 7.73 6.56
C HIS A 269 6.19 7.24 7.60
N VAL A 270 6.60 8.09 8.53
CA VAL A 270 7.56 7.77 9.61
C VAL A 270 6.92 8.01 10.98
N PRO A 271 7.42 7.35 12.05
CA PRO A 271 6.94 7.62 13.41
C PRO A 271 7.20 9.07 13.83
N TYR A 272 6.54 9.53 14.88
CA TYR A 272 6.55 10.92 15.30
C TYR A 272 7.91 11.37 15.84
N THR A 273 8.43 10.73 16.90
CA THR A 273 9.72 11.09 17.53
C THR A 273 10.40 9.87 18.14
N THR A 274 11.73 9.89 18.19
CA THR A 274 12.53 8.86 18.86
C THR A 274 12.54 9.00 20.40
N SER A 275 12.02 10.09 20.95
CA SER A 275 12.15 10.43 22.38
C SER A 275 11.50 9.40 23.32
N GLY A 276 10.46 8.69 22.87
CA GLY A 276 9.77 7.65 23.64
C GLY A 276 10.27 6.22 23.41
N GLU A 277 11.31 6.03 22.59
CA GLU A 277 11.79 4.70 22.18
C GLU A 277 12.89 4.20 23.15
N ASP A 278 12.52 3.94 24.40
CA ASP A 278 13.48 3.53 25.46
C ASP A 278 13.88 2.05 25.38
N SER A 279 13.11 1.24 24.66
CA SER A 279 13.42 -0.19 24.45
C SER A 279 14.46 -0.44 23.36
N ILE A 280 14.78 0.56 22.53
CA ILE A 280 15.76 0.45 21.47
C ILE A 280 17.15 0.73 22.04
N ALA A 281 18.09 -0.18 21.77
CA ALA A 281 19.48 -0.01 22.19
C ALA A 281 20.08 1.31 21.66
N ALA A 282 20.78 2.04 22.51
CA ALA A 282 21.28 3.39 22.22
C ALA A 282 22.25 3.44 21.02
N ASP A 283 23.02 2.37 20.81
CA ASP A 283 23.95 2.21 19.69
C ASP A 283 23.24 2.04 18.33
N VAL A 284 21.97 1.62 18.35
CA VAL A 284 21.10 1.55 17.18
C VAL A 284 20.26 2.83 17.03
N LYS A 285 19.65 3.30 18.13
CA LYS A 285 18.76 4.46 18.18
C LYS A 285 19.40 5.73 17.62
N LYS A 286 20.72 5.93 17.82
CA LYS A 286 21.48 7.07 17.28
C LYS A 286 21.41 7.25 15.76
N TYR A 287 21.12 6.17 15.03
CA TYR A 287 20.95 6.20 13.57
C TYR A 287 19.52 6.51 13.11
N PHE A 288 18.57 6.65 14.02
CA PHE A 288 17.18 6.93 13.68
C PHE A 288 16.89 8.43 13.65
N ALA A 289 16.05 8.81 12.72
CA ALA A 289 15.45 10.12 12.60
C ALA A 289 13.98 9.95 12.20
N PHE A 290 13.08 10.17 13.15
CA PHE A 290 11.64 10.16 12.93
C PHE A 290 11.17 11.57 12.49
N ALA A 291 9.87 11.87 12.50
CA ALA A 291 9.37 13.11 11.94
C ALA A 291 9.99 14.36 12.56
N GLU A 292 10.06 14.45 13.90
CA GLU A 292 10.67 15.62 14.57
C GLU A 292 12.17 15.73 14.30
N GLU A 293 12.89 14.59 14.34
CA GLU A 293 14.32 14.58 14.07
C GLU A 293 14.64 14.94 12.61
N LYS A 294 13.77 14.56 11.64
CA LYS A 294 13.92 14.95 10.23
C LYS A 294 13.70 16.43 9.99
N LEU A 295 12.82 17.07 10.74
CA LEU A 295 12.67 18.53 10.71
C LEU A 295 13.93 19.21 11.27
N SER A 296 14.53 18.66 12.33
CA SER A 296 15.82 19.11 12.85
C SER A 296 16.94 18.93 11.82
N GLU A 297 16.99 17.80 11.12
CA GLU A 297 17.95 17.55 10.03
C GLU A 297 17.86 18.63 8.92
N LEU A 298 16.65 18.99 8.50
CA LEU A 298 16.46 20.06 7.50
C LEU A 298 17.07 21.38 7.96
N SER A 299 16.82 21.76 9.23
CA SER A 299 17.36 22.99 9.81
C SER A 299 18.89 22.94 9.94
N GLU A 300 19.44 21.82 10.42
CA GLU A 300 20.87 21.62 10.59
C GLU A 300 21.61 21.61 9.25
N ILE A 301 21.04 20.97 8.23
CA ILE A 301 21.61 20.97 6.86
C ILE A 301 21.56 22.40 6.28
N ALA A 302 20.44 23.10 6.43
CA ALA A 302 20.32 24.48 5.93
C ALA A 302 21.35 25.43 6.56
N CYS A 303 21.59 25.31 7.86
CA CYS A 303 22.59 26.12 8.57
C CYS A 303 24.04 25.71 8.25
N GLY A 304 24.25 24.47 7.85
CA GLY A 304 25.59 23.93 7.65
C GLY A 304 26.10 23.96 6.20
N VAL A 305 25.26 24.34 5.25
CA VAL A 305 25.70 24.56 3.86
C VAL A 305 26.61 25.79 3.82
N GLY A 306 27.90 25.56 3.57
CA GLY A 306 28.93 26.63 3.54
C GLY A 306 29.72 26.82 4.85
N GLU A 307 29.19 26.43 6.02
CA GLU A 307 29.90 26.51 7.30
C GLU A 307 29.66 25.22 8.11
N LYS A 308 30.73 24.50 8.46
CA LYS A 308 30.64 23.28 9.27
C LYS A 308 30.24 23.60 10.70
N SER A 309 29.02 23.25 11.08
CA SER A 309 28.53 23.33 12.45
C SER A 309 28.91 22.08 13.26
N GLY A 310 28.85 22.14 14.60
CA GLY A 310 29.06 20.96 15.45
C GLY A 310 28.11 19.78 15.16
N ALA A 311 26.92 20.08 14.60
CA ALA A 311 25.99 19.06 14.13
C ALA A 311 26.56 18.25 12.94
N PHE A 312 27.23 18.93 11.99
CA PHE A 312 27.91 18.27 10.87
C PHE A 312 29.07 17.38 11.33
N GLU A 313 29.86 17.84 12.29
CA GLU A 313 30.98 17.04 12.85
C GLU A 313 30.45 15.80 13.54
N SER A 314 29.43 15.93 14.36
CA SER A 314 28.78 14.82 15.07
C SER A 314 28.18 13.80 14.08
N ASN A 315 27.50 14.28 13.04
CA ASN A 315 26.93 13.44 11.98
C ASN A 315 28.03 12.74 11.18
N SER A 316 29.11 13.46 10.82
CA SER A 316 30.24 12.87 10.10
C SER A 316 30.92 11.74 10.91
N MET A 317 31.12 11.94 12.22
CA MET A 317 31.64 10.91 13.11
C MET A 317 30.71 9.69 13.19
N LEU A 318 29.40 9.90 13.21
CA LEU A 318 28.41 8.83 13.19
C LEU A 318 28.52 7.97 11.92
N PHE A 319 28.63 8.61 10.75
CA PHE A 319 28.72 7.91 9.46
C PHE A 319 30.11 7.34 9.17
N ALA A 320 31.17 7.85 9.78
CA ALA A 320 32.51 7.27 9.73
C ALA A 320 32.64 6.00 10.59
N SER A 321 31.74 5.78 11.57
CA SER A 321 31.72 4.58 12.40
C SER A 321 31.13 3.39 11.62
N GLU A 322 31.64 2.18 11.88
CA GLU A 322 31.11 0.96 11.27
C GLU A 322 29.65 0.76 11.75
N ARG A 323 28.71 0.97 10.83
CA ARG A 323 27.27 0.99 11.15
C ARG A 323 26.69 -0.38 11.43
N VAL A 324 27.33 -1.47 10.98
CA VAL A 324 26.66 -2.75 10.88
C VAL A 324 27.58 -3.93 11.03
N PHE A 325 27.14 -4.85 11.90
CA PHE A 325 27.67 -6.21 11.90
C PHE A 325 27.32 -6.93 10.60
N LYS A 326 28.32 -7.30 9.84
CA LYS A 326 28.18 -8.32 8.79
C LYS A 326 28.28 -9.68 9.50
N CYS A 327 27.24 -10.50 9.37
CA CYS A 327 27.29 -11.88 9.80
C CYS A 327 27.94 -12.71 8.69
N PRO A 328 29.17 -13.21 8.87
CA PRO A 328 29.87 -13.98 7.84
C PRO A 328 29.09 -15.21 7.37
N ASP A 329 28.40 -15.89 8.30
CA ASP A 329 27.64 -17.09 7.98
C ASP A 329 26.44 -16.79 7.06
N VAL A 330 25.75 -15.67 7.28
CA VAL A 330 24.65 -15.22 6.40
C VAL A 330 25.19 -14.82 5.04
N GLN A 331 26.32 -14.10 4.97
CA GLN A 331 26.96 -13.72 3.71
C GLN A 331 27.41 -14.96 2.92
N ASN A 332 28.01 -15.94 3.59
CA ASN A 332 28.40 -17.21 2.98
C ASN A 332 27.19 -18.00 2.47
N ALA A 333 26.09 -18.04 3.25
CA ALA A 333 24.87 -18.69 2.84
C ALA A 333 24.29 -18.08 1.55
N ILE A 334 24.26 -16.75 1.46
CA ILE A 334 23.78 -16.04 0.25
C ILE A 334 24.72 -16.31 -0.93
N SER A 335 26.04 -16.22 -0.73
CA SER A 335 27.03 -16.40 -1.79
C SER A 335 27.07 -17.83 -2.33
N SER A 336 26.65 -18.82 -1.53
CA SER A 336 26.59 -20.24 -1.93
C SER A 336 25.30 -20.62 -2.68
N LEU A 337 24.32 -19.71 -2.81
CA LEU A 337 23.10 -19.99 -3.55
C LEU A 337 23.37 -20.26 -5.04
N THR A 338 22.76 -21.31 -5.54
CA THR A 338 22.82 -21.73 -6.94
C THR A 338 21.45 -21.59 -7.60
N ALA A 339 21.38 -21.65 -8.91
CA ALA A 339 20.09 -21.64 -9.63
C ALA A 339 19.13 -22.74 -9.16
N GLY A 340 19.66 -23.88 -8.69
CA GLY A 340 18.85 -24.98 -8.16
C GLY A 340 18.14 -24.66 -6.83
N ASP A 341 18.60 -23.68 -6.06
CA ASP A 341 17.99 -23.28 -4.81
C ASP A 341 16.69 -22.48 -4.98
N PHE A 342 16.42 -22.02 -6.20
CA PHE A 342 15.22 -21.27 -6.58
C PHE A 342 14.22 -22.09 -7.39
N VAL A 343 14.44 -23.39 -7.55
CA VAL A 343 13.59 -24.28 -8.38
C VAL A 343 12.97 -25.37 -7.53
N ARG A 344 11.66 -25.42 -7.54
CA ARG A 344 10.87 -26.49 -6.91
C ARG A 344 10.68 -27.67 -7.87
N LYS A 345 10.79 -28.88 -7.35
CA LYS A 345 10.61 -30.12 -8.11
C LYS A 345 9.62 -31.04 -7.40
N PRO A 346 8.84 -31.82 -8.17
CA PRO A 346 8.63 -31.78 -9.62
C PRO A 346 7.95 -30.47 -10.07
N ASP A 347 7.62 -30.33 -11.36
CA ASP A 347 6.89 -29.18 -11.89
C ASP A 347 5.46 -29.05 -11.30
N PHE A 348 4.81 -27.94 -11.59
CA PHE A 348 3.50 -27.61 -11.02
C PHE A 348 2.44 -28.68 -11.31
N PHE A 349 2.34 -29.21 -12.54
CA PHE A 349 1.28 -30.13 -12.90
C PHE A 349 1.41 -31.49 -12.18
N GLU A 350 2.64 -31.94 -12.00
CA GLU A 350 2.89 -33.17 -11.23
C GLU A 350 2.65 -32.94 -9.73
N ARG A 351 3.02 -31.78 -9.18
CA ARG A 351 2.70 -31.40 -7.79
C ARG A 351 1.18 -31.32 -7.57
N GLU A 352 0.46 -30.66 -8.48
CA GLU A 352 -1.00 -30.55 -8.43
C GLU A 352 -1.65 -31.94 -8.36
N ARG A 353 -1.21 -32.87 -9.22
CA ARG A 353 -1.71 -34.26 -9.24
C ARG A 353 -1.47 -34.97 -7.90
N ILE A 354 -0.27 -34.82 -7.33
CA ILE A 354 0.09 -35.41 -6.03
C ILE A 354 -0.78 -34.81 -4.92
N GLN A 355 -0.88 -33.51 -4.86
CA GLN A 355 -1.60 -32.76 -3.81
C GLN A 355 -3.11 -33.05 -3.86
N LYS A 356 -3.72 -33.13 -5.05
CA LYS A 356 -5.12 -33.54 -5.20
C LYS A 356 -5.37 -34.93 -4.65
N GLY A 357 -4.43 -35.89 -4.87
CA GLY A 357 -4.50 -37.22 -4.29
C GLY A 357 -4.33 -37.26 -2.77
N VAL A 358 -3.47 -36.37 -2.21
CA VAL A 358 -3.21 -36.31 -0.76
C VAL A 358 -4.37 -35.67 0.00
N PHE A 359 -4.90 -34.54 -0.49
CA PHE A 359 -5.91 -33.76 0.24
C PHE A 359 -7.33 -34.23 -0.05
N ASN A 360 -7.60 -34.75 -1.25
CA ASN A 360 -8.93 -35.17 -1.69
C ASN A 360 -10.04 -34.15 -1.37
N LEU A 361 -9.75 -32.87 -1.61
CA LEU A 361 -10.69 -31.77 -1.36
C LEU A 361 -11.83 -31.80 -2.38
N PRO A 362 -13.04 -31.37 -1.99
CA PRO A 362 -14.17 -31.27 -2.93
C PRO A 362 -13.93 -30.16 -3.98
N ALA A 363 -14.73 -30.14 -5.03
CA ALA A 363 -14.80 -28.99 -5.93
C ALA A 363 -15.14 -27.70 -5.12
N TYR A 364 -14.64 -26.56 -5.56
CA TYR A 364 -14.81 -25.30 -4.83
C TYR A 364 -14.36 -25.40 -3.35
N PRO A 365 -13.12 -25.81 -3.06
CA PRO A 365 -12.67 -25.98 -1.68
C PRO A 365 -12.73 -24.63 -0.94
N THR A 366 -13.28 -24.67 0.28
CA THR A 366 -13.51 -23.48 1.10
C THR A 366 -12.40 -23.28 2.12
N THR A 367 -11.92 -22.05 2.25
CA THR A 367 -10.91 -21.67 3.24
C THR A 367 -11.04 -20.20 3.61
N THR A 368 -10.26 -19.73 4.60
CA THR A 368 -10.04 -18.31 4.88
C THR A 368 -8.60 -17.91 4.53
N ILE A 369 -8.32 -16.60 4.51
CA ILE A 369 -7.01 -16.09 4.10
C ILE A 369 -6.08 -15.92 5.30
N GLY A 370 -6.60 -15.49 6.46
CA GLY A 370 -5.76 -15.11 7.58
C GLY A 370 -6.50 -15.08 8.91
N SER A 371 -6.06 -14.18 9.78
CA SER A 371 -6.52 -14.08 11.17
C SER A 371 -8.02 -13.83 11.29
N PHE A 372 -8.63 -14.49 12.25
CA PHE A 372 -9.99 -14.20 12.71
C PHE A 372 -10.04 -12.93 13.58
N PRO A 373 -11.24 -12.36 13.84
CA PRO A 373 -11.42 -11.20 14.70
C PRO A 373 -10.77 -11.39 16.07
N GLN A 374 -10.08 -10.34 16.54
CA GLN A 374 -9.54 -10.34 17.90
C GLN A 374 -10.61 -9.91 18.89
N THR A 375 -11.10 -10.85 19.67
CA THR A 375 -12.11 -10.61 20.69
C THR A 375 -11.60 -9.74 21.85
N VAL A 376 -12.50 -9.15 22.63
CA VAL A 376 -12.14 -8.25 23.74
C VAL A 376 -11.31 -8.98 24.80
N ASP A 377 -11.68 -10.23 25.11
CA ASP A 377 -10.98 -11.08 26.07
C ASP A 377 -9.56 -11.44 25.62
N VAL A 378 -9.33 -11.74 24.33
CA VAL A 378 -7.98 -11.97 23.77
C VAL A 378 -7.10 -10.74 23.94
N ARG A 379 -7.65 -9.53 23.67
CA ARG A 379 -6.92 -8.28 23.84
C ARG A 379 -6.59 -8.01 25.32
N ALA A 380 -7.56 -8.22 26.21
CA ALA A 380 -7.41 -8.02 27.63
C ALA A 380 -6.36 -8.98 28.24
N ASN A 381 -6.44 -10.28 27.92
CA ASN A 381 -5.48 -11.27 28.44
C ASN A 381 -4.06 -11.01 27.90
N ARG A 382 -3.91 -10.59 26.65
CA ARG A 382 -2.61 -10.18 26.09
C ARG A 382 -2.03 -8.97 26.82
N ALA A 383 -2.86 -7.99 27.18
CA ALA A 383 -2.43 -6.83 27.97
C ALA A 383 -2.01 -7.24 29.39
N LEU A 384 -2.77 -8.12 30.05
CA LEU A 384 -2.41 -8.66 31.38
C LEU A 384 -1.06 -9.38 31.35
N TYR A 385 -0.82 -10.22 30.33
CA TYR A 385 0.45 -10.92 30.17
C TYR A 385 1.61 -9.93 29.93
N ARG A 386 1.46 -8.98 28.99
CA ARG A 386 2.49 -7.97 28.69
C ARG A 386 2.85 -7.11 29.90
N ASN A 387 1.88 -6.80 30.74
CA ASN A 387 2.06 -6.00 31.97
C ASN A 387 2.52 -6.84 33.19
N GLY A 388 2.92 -8.10 32.99
CA GLY A 388 3.36 -8.98 34.05
C GLY A 388 2.29 -9.39 35.07
N LYS A 389 1.00 -9.12 34.78
CA LYS A 389 -0.16 -9.45 35.65
C LYS A 389 -0.72 -10.85 35.41
N MET A 390 -0.18 -11.59 34.48
CA MET A 390 -0.54 -12.97 34.15
C MET A 390 0.72 -13.77 33.88
N THR A 391 0.77 -15.01 34.39
CA THR A 391 1.89 -15.90 34.11
C THR A 391 1.86 -16.40 32.67
N LYS A 392 3.04 -16.78 32.14
CA LYS A 392 3.12 -17.36 30.78
C LYS A 392 2.24 -18.61 30.66
N ALA A 393 2.27 -19.52 31.66
CA ALA A 393 1.46 -20.73 31.63
C ALA A 393 -0.05 -20.46 31.58
N ALA A 394 -0.54 -19.48 32.35
CA ALA A 394 -1.95 -19.09 32.32
C ALA A 394 -2.33 -18.46 30.96
N TYR A 395 -1.44 -17.64 30.41
CA TYR A 395 -1.64 -17.04 29.09
C TYR A 395 -1.65 -18.10 27.98
N ASP A 396 -0.68 -19.02 27.98
CA ASP A 396 -0.61 -20.12 27.01
C ASP A 396 -1.88 -21.00 27.06
N SER A 397 -2.32 -21.38 28.27
CA SER A 397 -3.56 -22.16 28.45
C SER A 397 -4.81 -21.43 27.94
N PHE A 398 -4.89 -20.11 28.17
CA PHE A 398 -5.96 -19.29 27.61
C PHE A 398 -5.93 -19.27 26.07
N ILE A 399 -4.76 -19.10 25.48
CA ILE A 399 -4.60 -19.10 24.00
C ILE A 399 -4.94 -20.47 23.42
N GLU A 400 -4.51 -21.56 24.04
CA GLU A 400 -4.89 -22.93 23.62
C GLU A 400 -6.40 -23.12 23.62
N GLY A 401 -7.12 -22.62 24.63
CA GLY A 401 -8.58 -22.62 24.67
C GLY A 401 -9.17 -21.88 23.46
N LYS A 402 -8.67 -20.69 23.17
CA LYS A 402 -9.13 -19.88 22.02
C LYS A 402 -8.83 -20.52 20.66
N ILE A 403 -7.75 -21.27 20.56
CA ILE A 403 -7.43 -22.03 19.33
C ILE A 403 -8.45 -23.16 19.14
N ARG A 404 -8.77 -23.92 20.20
CA ARG A 404 -9.80 -24.97 20.14
C ARG A 404 -11.15 -24.40 19.70
N GLU A 405 -11.63 -23.32 20.37
CA GLU A 405 -12.86 -22.63 20.00
C GLU A 405 -12.86 -22.21 18.50
N CYS A 406 -11.74 -21.67 18.02
CA CYS A 406 -11.62 -21.24 16.63
C CYS A 406 -11.62 -22.44 15.64
N VAL A 407 -10.97 -23.54 15.97
CA VAL A 407 -10.98 -24.78 15.14
C VAL A 407 -12.37 -25.39 15.12
N GLU A 408 -13.01 -25.57 16.27
CA GLU A 408 -14.37 -26.09 16.42
C GLU A 408 -15.38 -25.25 15.60
N PHE A 409 -15.29 -23.92 15.70
CA PHE A 409 -16.12 -23.01 14.91
C PHE A 409 -15.93 -23.21 13.39
N GLN A 410 -14.69 -23.34 12.92
CA GLN A 410 -14.40 -23.56 11.48
C GLN A 410 -14.92 -24.92 11.00
N GLU A 411 -14.86 -25.96 11.85
CA GLU A 411 -15.43 -27.29 11.56
C GLU A 411 -16.96 -27.24 11.53
N GLU A 412 -17.59 -26.56 12.49
CA GLU A 412 -19.06 -26.42 12.60
C GLU A 412 -19.64 -25.73 11.37
N ILE A 413 -19.04 -24.64 10.89
CA ILE A 413 -19.51 -23.97 9.68
C ILE A 413 -19.19 -24.76 8.40
N GLY A 414 -18.27 -25.73 8.46
CA GLY A 414 -17.98 -26.67 7.40
C GLY A 414 -16.90 -26.23 6.42
N LEU A 415 -15.92 -25.40 6.83
CA LEU A 415 -14.74 -25.11 6.00
C LEU A 415 -13.97 -26.39 5.67
N ASP A 416 -13.41 -26.47 4.47
CA ASP A 416 -12.63 -27.64 4.01
C ASP A 416 -11.18 -27.57 4.48
N VAL A 417 -10.57 -26.37 4.45
CA VAL A 417 -9.22 -26.08 4.96
C VAL A 417 -9.32 -25.03 6.04
N LEU A 418 -8.87 -25.39 7.25
CA LEU A 418 -8.89 -24.51 8.42
C LEU A 418 -7.66 -23.62 8.45
N VAL A 419 -7.75 -22.47 9.09
CA VAL A 419 -6.65 -21.51 9.18
C VAL A 419 -6.31 -21.17 10.62
N HIS A 420 -5.02 -21.25 10.96
CA HIS A 420 -4.49 -20.71 12.20
C HIS A 420 -3.07 -20.14 12.00
N VAL A 421 -2.87 -18.86 12.30
CA VAL A 421 -1.63 -18.13 11.96
C VAL A 421 -0.48 -18.49 12.89
N LYS A 422 -0.74 -18.52 14.21
CA LYS A 422 0.25 -18.94 15.21
C LYS A 422 -0.17 -20.28 15.81
N TRP A 423 0.77 -21.08 16.26
CA TRP A 423 0.47 -22.39 16.87
C TRP A 423 -0.20 -23.38 15.90
N SER A 424 0.13 -23.27 14.62
CA SER A 424 -0.46 -24.11 13.55
C SER A 424 -0.36 -25.61 13.88
N VAL A 425 0.76 -26.05 14.43
CA VAL A 425 0.96 -27.45 14.86
C VAL A 425 0.01 -27.84 16.00
N PHE A 426 -0.25 -26.95 16.96
CA PHE A 426 -1.24 -27.22 18.00
C PHE A 426 -2.66 -27.29 17.41
N ALA A 427 -3.02 -26.37 16.53
CA ALA A 427 -4.31 -26.36 15.85
C ALA A 427 -4.50 -27.66 15.02
N GLN A 428 -3.48 -28.12 14.30
CA GLN A 428 -3.55 -29.36 13.50
C GLN A 428 -3.82 -30.60 14.37
N LYS A 429 -3.38 -30.60 15.63
CA LYS A 429 -3.70 -31.70 16.57
C LYS A 429 -5.14 -31.73 17.06
N GLN A 430 -5.90 -30.66 16.86
CA GLN A 430 -7.31 -30.57 17.26
C GLN A 430 -8.28 -31.07 16.18
N THR A 431 -7.83 -31.27 14.94
CA THR A 431 -8.68 -31.60 13.80
C THR A 431 -8.02 -32.61 12.85
N LYS A 432 -8.85 -33.36 12.09
CA LYS A 432 -8.41 -34.22 10.98
C LYS A 432 -8.33 -33.47 9.63
N LYS A 433 -8.98 -32.31 9.54
CA LYS A 433 -8.91 -31.46 8.34
C LYS A 433 -7.53 -30.81 8.24
N PRO A 434 -7.05 -30.49 7.03
CA PRO A 434 -5.81 -29.74 6.88
C PRO A 434 -5.91 -28.38 7.56
N VAL A 435 -4.90 -28.02 8.37
CA VAL A 435 -4.72 -26.69 8.92
C VAL A 435 -3.64 -25.96 8.13
N LYS A 436 -3.97 -24.79 7.63
CA LYS A 436 -3.06 -23.95 6.88
C LYS A 436 -2.21 -23.12 7.84
N GLY A 437 -0.89 -23.33 7.83
CA GLY A 437 0.10 -22.48 8.47
C GLY A 437 0.36 -21.22 7.63
N MET A 438 0.68 -20.10 8.29
CA MET A 438 0.81 -18.82 7.59
C MET A 438 2.06 -18.07 7.99
N LEU A 439 2.75 -17.55 6.98
CA LEU A 439 3.95 -16.73 7.10
C LEU A 439 3.84 -15.51 6.20
N THR A 440 4.62 -14.47 6.50
CA THR A 440 4.77 -13.31 5.62
C THR A 440 6.01 -13.51 4.75
N GLY A 441 5.89 -13.23 3.46
CA GLY A 441 6.98 -13.38 2.50
C GLY A 441 8.06 -12.29 2.62
N PRO A 442 9.26 -12.54 2.05
CA PRO A 442 10.42 -11.69 2.25
C PRO A 442 10.24 -10.27 1.70
N VAL A 443 9.60 -10.12 0.54
CA VAL A 443 9.36 -8.80 -0.06
C VAL A 443 8.36 -7.99 0.76
N THR A 444 7.32 -8.64 1.25
CA THR A 444 6.31 -8.01 2.12
C THR A 444 6.92 -7.55 3.45
N ILE A 445 7.79 -8.36 4.07
CA ILE A 445 8.50 -7.97 5.30
C ILE A 445 9.35 -6.72 5.05
N LEU A 446 10.12 -6.67 3.95
CA LEU A 446 10.89 -5.49 3.59
C LEU A 446 10.01 -4.26 3.38
N ASN A 447 8.89 -4.43 2.70
CA ASN A 447 8.00 -3.32 2.37
C ASN A 447 7.27 -2.75 3.60
N TRP A 448 6.96 -3.60 4.58
CA TRP A 448 6.29 -3.21 5.82
C TRP A 448 7.25 -2.87 6.98
N SER A 449 8.54 -2.93 6.71
CA SER A 449 9.60 -2.46 7.60
C SER A 449 10.24 -1.19 7.05
N PHE A 450 11.24 -0.71 7.75
CA PHE A 450 12.12 0.36 7.31
C PHE A 450 13.46 -0.23 6.87
N PRO A 451 13.61 -0.63 5.58
CA PRO A 451 14.80 -1.30 5.11
C PRO A 451 16.03 -0.43 5.30
N ARG A 452 17.16 -1.07 5.53
CA ARG A 452 18.47 -0.40 5.59
C ARG A 452 18.80 0.21 4.24
N GLU A 453 19.43 1.40 4.26
CA GLU A 453 19.81 2.12 3.04
C GLU A 453 21.24 1.80 2.58
N ASP A 454 22.04 1.17 3.43
CA ASP A 454 23.44 0.80 3.18
C ASP A 454 23.63 -0.63 2.62
N ILE A 455 22.56 -1.40 2.48
CA ILE A 455 22.54 -2.74 1.87
C ILE A 455 21.49 -2.77 0.75
N PRO A 456 21.80 -3.33 -0.43
CA PRO A 456 20.82 -3.49 -1.50
C PRO A 456 19.59 -4.29 -1.06
N LEU A 457 18.38 -3.87 -1.50
CA LEU A 457 17.11 -4.56 -1.16
C LEU A 457 17.14 -6.04 -1.57
N ARG A 458 17.77 -6.37 -2.71
CA ARG A 458 17.97 -7.77 -3.14
C ARG A 458 18.66 -8.61 -2.07
N GLU A 459 19.74 -8.10 -1.49
CA GLU A 459 20.49 -8.82 -0.46
C GLU A 459 19.66 -9.01 0.80
N GLN A 460 18.97 -7.96 1.25
CA GLN A 460 18.05 -8.02 2.40
C GLN A 460 16.92 -9.02 2.17
N ALA A 461 16.35 -9.07 0.94
CA ALA A 461 15.31 -10.03 0.58
C ALA A 461 15.80 -11.48 0.65
N LEU A 462 17.02 -11.75 0.19
CA LEU A 462 17.62 -13.09 0.25
C LEU A 462 17.91 -13.53 1.68
N GLN A 463 18.37 -12.60 2.56
CA GLN A 463 18.54 -12.88 3.99
C GLN A 463 17.24 -13.31 4.65
N LEU A 464 16.17 -12.53 4.41
CA LEU A 464 14.83 -12.85 4.92
C LEU A 464 14.29 -14.17 4.33
N ALA A 465 14.48 -14.40 3.04
CA ALA A 465 14.03 -15.61 2.38
C ALA A 465 14.66 -16.86 2.97
N LEU A 466 15.96 -16.83 3.30
CA LEU A 466 16.64 -17.95 3.98
C LEU A 466 16.04 -18.22 5.37
N ALA A 467 15.80 -17.16 6.16
CA ALA A 467 15.20 -17.31 7.49
C ALA A 467 13.76 -17.85 7.42
N ILE A 468 12.95 -17.35 6.48
CA ILE A 468 11.56 -17.82 6.30
C ILE A 468 11.55 -19.26 5.77
N ARG A 469 12.49 -19.64 4.91
CA ARG A 469 12.64 -21.02 4.42
C ARG A 469 12.83 -22.01 5.58
N ASP A 470 13.63 -21.66 6.56
CA ASP A 470 13.85 -22.52 7.72
C ASP A 470 12.55 -22.71 8.52
N GLU A 471 11.72 -21.68 8.66
CA GLU A 471 10.40 -21.77 9.28
C GLU A 471 9.44 -22.63 8.45
N VAL A 472 9.43 -22.49 7.12
CA VAL A 472 8.61 -23.30 6.22
C VAL A 472 8.96 -24.78 6.34
N LEU A 473 10.25 -25.12 6.37
CA LEU A 473 10.71 -26.49 6.51
C LEU A 473 10.41 -27.07 7.91
N ASP A 474 10.44 -26.23 8.95
CA ASP A 474 10.06 -26.65 10.31
C ASP A 474 8.55 -26.93 10.40
N LEU A 475 7.70 -26.08 9.81
CA LEU A 475 6.25 -26.34 9.70
C LEU A 475 5.98 -27.65 8.99
N GLU A 476 6.61 -27.89 7.83
CA GLU A 476 6.48 -29.14 7.08
C GLU A 476 6.91 -30.37 7.90
N LYS A 477 8.05 -30.29 8.56
CA LYS A 477 8.58 -31.33 9.45
C LYS A 477 7.61 -31.67 10.57
N ASN A 478 6.90 -30.69 11.09
CA ASN A 478 5.90 -30.85 12.14
C ASN A 478 4.50 -31.22 11.63
N GLY A 479 4.37 -31.59 10.36
CA GLY A 479 3.14 -32.16 9.78
C GLY A 479 2.18 -31.18 9.14
N ILE A 480 2.52 -29.87 9.07
CA ILE A 480 1.73 -28.90 8.32
C ILE A 480 1.94 -29.15 6.82
N ARG A 481 0.85 -29.37 6.09
CA ARG A 481 0.87 -29.75 4.67
C ARG A 481 0.36 -28.66 3.74
N ILE A 482 -0.29 -27.62 4.27
CA ILE A 482 -0.67 -26.43 3.53
C ILE A 482 0.01 -25.25 4.21
N ILE A 483 0.88 -24.54 3.50
CA ILE A 483 1.64 -23.42 4.03
C ILE A 483 1.39 -22.21 3.13
N GLN A 484 0.84 -21.15 3.69
CA GLN A 484 0.61 -19.89 2.99
C GLN A 484 1.73 -18.91 3.32
N ILE A 485 2.37 -18.38 2.28
CA ILE A 485 3.44 -17.38 2.35
C ILE A 485 2.94 -16.14 1.65
N ASP A 486 2.52 -15.14 2.42
CA ASP A 486 1.85 -13.96 1.88
C ASP A 486 2.84 -12.95 1.29
N GLU A 487 2.76 -12.72 -0.01
CA GLU A 487 3.45 -11.62 -0.69
C GLU A 487 2.46 -10.50 -1.05
N ALA A 488 1.74 -10.04 -0.04
CA ALA A 488 0.76 -8.98 -0.15
C ALA A 488 1.31 -7.70 -0.79
N ALA A 489 2.61 -7.42 -0.57
CA ALA A 489 3.26 -6.20 -1.03
C ALA A 489 4.04 -6.36 -2.35
N LEU A 490 4.04 -7.53 -3.01
CA LEU A 490 4.81 -7.73 -4.24
C LEU A 490 4.42 -6.70 -5.31
N ARG A 491 3.13 -6.58 -5.61
CA ARG A 491 2.62 -5.61 -6.60
C ARG A 491 2.79 -4.17 -6.12
N GLU A 492 2.60 -3.94 -4.83
CA GLU A 492 2.63 -2.61 -4.21
C GLU A 492 4.02 -1.96 -4.26
N LYS A 493 5.08 -2.76 -4.30
CA LYS A 493 6.47 -2.29 -4.29
C LYS A 493 7.09 -2.19 -5.67
N LEU A 494 6.33 -2.50 -6.73
CA LEU A 494 6.80 -2.22 -8.09
C LEU A 494 7.25 -0.77 -8.20
N PRO A 495 8.38 -0.50 -8.83
CA PRO A 495 8.76 0.85 -9.20
C PRO A 495 7.62 1.55 -9.93
N LEU A 496 7.44 2.84 -9.72
CA LEU A 496 6.36 3.61 -10.35
C LEU A 496 6.50 3.67 -11.88
N ARG A 497 7.71 3.47 -12.39
CA ARG A 497 8.01 3.40 -13.82
C ARG A 497 8.11 1.97 -14.31
N LYS A 498 7.38 1.62 -15.37
CA LYS A 498 7.38 0.27 -15.97
C LYS A 498 8.76 -0.15 -16.48
N SER A 499 9.57 0.81 -16.97
CA SER A 499 10.96 0.57 -17.39
C SER A 499 11.84 -0.05 -16.29
N ASP A 500 11.52 0.21 -15.04
CA ASP A 500 12.34 -0.16 -13.89
C ASP A 500 11.86 -1.47 -13.23
N TRP A 501 10.73 -2.05 -13.69
CA TRP A 501 10.11 -3.22 -13.06
C TRP A 501 10.98 -4.47 -13.10
N ARG A 502 11.58 -4.78 -14.25
CA ARG A 502 12.38 -5.99 -14.42
C ARG A 502 13.67 -5.92 -13.62
N THR A 503 14.65 -5.16 -14.11
CA THR A 503 15.99 -5.11 -13.55
C THR A 503 16.04 -4.48 -12.15
N GLY A 504 15.16 -3.53 -11.87
CA GLY A 504 15.09 -2.85 -10.58
C GLY A 504 14.42 -3.66 -9.48
N TYR A 505 13.53 -4.60 -9.83
CA TYR A 505 12.66 -5.22 -8.82
C TYR A 505 12.33 -6.70 -9.07
N LEU A 506 11.60 -7.05 -10.14
CA LEU A 506 11.06 -8.41 -10.33
C LEU A 506 12.14 -9.47 -10.45
N ASP A 507 13.29 -9.14 -11.06
CA ASP A 507 14.42 -10.06 -11.23
C ASP A 507 15.06 -10.53 -9.91
N TRP A 508 14.73 -9.89 -8.78
CA TRP A 508 15.16 -10.36 -7.47
C TRP A 508 13.97 -10.71 -6.54
N ALA A 509 12.84 -10.05 -6.67
CA ALA A 509 11.68 -10.24 -5.80
C ALA A 509 11.03 -11.62 -6.00
N VAL A 510 10.80 -12.02 -7.26
CA VAL A 510 10.25 -13.35 -7.58
C VAL A 510 11.20 -14.47 -7.16
N PRO A 511 12.51 -14.46 -7.46
CA PRO A 511 13.45 -15.45 -6.93
C PRO A 511 13.51 -15.49 -5.40
N ALA A 512 13.41 -14.35 -4.69
CA ALA A 512 13.41 -14.35 -3.24
C ALA A 512 12.22 -15.13 -2.67
N PHE A 513 11.02 -15.00 -3.25
CA PHE A 513 9.87 -15.82 -2.87
C PHE A 513 10.10 -17.31 -3.19
N ARG A 514 10.61 -17.64 -4.38
CA ARG A 514 10.90 -19.03 -4.76
C ARG A 514 11.89 -19.71 -3.83
N LEU A 515 12.90 -18.98 -3.35
CA LEU A 515 13.89 -19.48 -2.39
C LEU A 515 13.23 -19.98 -1.09
N VAL A 516 12.15 -19.35 -0.65
CA VAL A 516 11.44 -19.70 0.59
C VAL A 516 10.87 -21.10 0.55
N HIS A 517 10.35 -21.55 -0.59
CA HIS A 517 9.61 -22.81 -0.70
C HIS A 517 10.21 -23.86 -1.64
N ALA A 518 11.33 -23.56 -2.32
CA ALA A 518 11.90 -24.48 -3.30
C ALA A 518 12.30 -25.87 -2.75
N LYS A 519 12.50 -25.98 -1.45
CA LYS A 519 12.97 -27.23 -0.78
C LYS A 519 11.84 -28.06 -0.15
N VAL A 520 10.58 -27.63 -0.21
CA VAL A 520 9.46 -28.40 0.36
C VAL A 520 9.15 -29.62 -0.51
N ARG A 521 8.56 -30.65 0.12
CA ARG A 521 8.14 -31.89 -0.57
C ARG A 521 6.98 -31.63 -1.53
N PRO A 522 6.80 -32.48 -2.55
CA PRO A 522 5.69 -32.35 -3.51
C PRO A 522 4.30 -32.38 -2.87
N GLU A 523 4.13 -33.13 -1.77
CA GLU A 523 2.88 -33.28 -1.03
C GLU A 523 2.50 -32.02 -0.21
N THR A 524 3.44 -31.13 0.01
CA THR A 524 3.19 -29.86 0.71
C THR A 524 2.71 -28.81 -0.27
N GLN A 525 1.50 -28.32 -0.08
CA GLN A 525 0.90 -27.29 -0.93
C GLN A 525 1.27 -25.89 -0.45
N ILE A 526 1.82 -25.09 -1.35
CA ILE A 526 2.21 -23.70 -1.07
C ILE A 526 1.14 -22.75 -1.59
N HIS A 527 0.55 -22.02 -0.67
CA HIS A 527 -0.35 -20.92 -0.98
C HIS A 527 0.40 -19.58 -0.91
N THR A 528 -0.09 -18.61 -1.65
CA THR A 528 0.26 -17.20 -1.45
C THR A 528 -0.98 -16.33 -1.53
N HIS A 529 -0.91 -15.13 -0.96
CA HIS A 529 -1.99 -14.17 -1.00
C HIS A 529 -1.47 -12.80 -1.43
N MET A 530 -2.23 -12.13 -2.27
CA MET A 530 -1.98 -10.77 -2.73
C MET A 530 -3.16 -9.89 -2.39
N CYS A 531 -2.92 -8.83 -1.62
CA CYS A 531 -3.90 -7.78 -1.39
C CYS A 531 -4.00 -6.84 -2.60
N TYR A 532 -5.14 -6.20 -2.78
CA TYR A 532 -5.35 -5.12 -3.76
C TYR A 532 -4.98 -5.50 -5.20
N SER A 533 -5.81 -6.29 -5.83
CA SER A 533 -5.56 -7.06 -7.04
C SER A 533 -5.76 -6.32 -8.36
N GLU A 534 -4.84 -5.42 -8.72
CA GLU A 534 -4.65 -5.00 -10.10
C GLU A 534 -3.24 -5.43 -10.56
N PHE A 535 -3.05 -6.73 -10.80
CA PHE A 535 -1.74 -7.29 -11.20
C PHE A 535 -1.73 -7.90 -12.61
N GLY A 536 -2.70 -7.57 -13.46
CA GLY A 536 -2.71 -8.00 -14.86
C GLY A 536 -1.40 -7.70 -15.60
N ASP A 537 -0.75 -6.59 -15.26
CA ASP A 537 0.54 -6.17 -15.85
C ASP A 537 1.71 -7.11 -15.52
N ILE A 538 1.67 -7.86 -14.40
CA ILE A 538 2.74 -8.77 -13.93
C ILE A 538 2.25 -10.20 -13.72
N ILE A 539 1.16 -10.58 -14.39
CA ILE A 539 0.52 -11.87 -14.16
C ILE A 539 1.45 -13.07 -14.44
N LYS A 540 2.36 -12.94 -15.41
CA LYS A 540 3.38 -13.96 -15.70
C LYS A 540 4.43 -14.05 -14.59
N ASP A 541 4.81 -12.93 -14.00
CA ASP A 541 5.75 -12.91 -12.88
C ASP A 541 5.14 -13.54 -11.63
N ILE A 542 3.83 -13.38 -11.46
CA ILE A 542 3.08 -14.02 -10.38
C ILE A 542 3.00 -15.54 -10.60
N ASP A 543 2.75 -15.99 -11.82
CA ASP A 543 2.79 -17.42 -12.15
C ASP A 543 4.21 -18.01 -11.98
N ASP A 544 5.25 -17.20 -12.27
CA ASP A 544 6.65 -17.55 -12.08
C ASP A 544 7.09 -17.61 -10.60
N MET A 545 6.28 -17.14 -9.66
CA MET A 545 6.50 -17.39 -8.23
C MET A 545 6.43 -18.87 -7.88
N ASP A 546 5.83 -19.70 -8.72
CA ASP A 546 5.72 -21.16 -8.60
C ASP A 546 5.03 -21.63 -7.30
N ALA A 547 4.07 -20.84 -6.80
CA ALA A 547 3.12 -21.28 -5.77
C ALA A 547 2.14 -22.30 -6.35
N ASP A 548 1.48 -23.08 -5.49
CA ASP A 548 0.45 -24.06 -5.93
C ASP A 548 -0.94 -23.40 -5.97
N VAL A 549 -1.24 -22.46 -5.07
CA VAL A 549 -2.51 -21.73 -5.00
C VAL A 549 -2.23 -20.25 -4.75
N ILE A 550 -2.88 -19.37 -5.52
CA ILE A 550 -2.79 -17.92 -5.34
C ILE A 550 -4.18 -17.36 -5.03
N THR A 551 -4.31 -16.72 -3.88
CA THR A 551 -5.53 -16.01 -3.47
C THR A 551 -5.33 -14.50 -3.60
N PHE A 552 -6.40 -13.78 -3.90
CA PHE A 552 -6.35 -12.32 -4.07
C PHE A 552 -7.71 -11.66 -3.86
N GLU A 553 -7.68 -10.37 -3.54
CA GLU A 553 -8.89 -9.57 -3.42
C GLU A 553 -9.51 -9.34 -4.81
N ALA A 554 -10.79 -9.59 -4.99
CA ALA A 554 -11.46 -9.48 -6.27
C ALA A 554 -12.85 -8.80 -6.19
N SER A 555 -13.42 -8.68 -4.99
CA SER A 555 -14.83 -8.29 -4.83
C SER A 555 -15.12 -6.84 -5.19
N ARG A 556 -14.14 -5.94 -5.08
CA ARG A 556 -14.28 -4.50 -5.41
C ARG A 556 -13.98 -4.15 -6.88
N GLY A 557 -13.28 -5.02 -7.61
CA GLY A 557 -12.78 -4.76 -8.97
C GLY A 557 -13.62 -5.34 -10.10
N ASP A 558 -14.90 -5.69 -9.88
CA ASP A 558 -15.80 -6.33 -10.87
C ASP A 558 -15.19 -7.55 -11.58
N LEU A 559 -14.27 -8.25 -10.90
CA LEU A 559 -13.62 -9.46 -11.41
C LEU A 559 -12.83 -9.30 -12.73
N LYS A 560 -12.39 -8.09 -13.08
CA LYS A 560 -11.60 -7.83 -14.31
C LYS A 560 -10.35 -8.68 -14.39
N ILE A 561 -9.69 -8.92 -13.27
CA ILE A 561 -8.50 -9.77 -13.16
C ILE A 561 -8.71 -11.19 -13.72
N LEU A 562 -9.94 -11.69 -13.74
CA LEU A 562 -10.23 -13.04 -14.27
C LEU A 562 -10.02 -13.12 -15.80
N ASP A 563 -10.21 -11.99 -16.52
CA ASP A 563 -9.91 -11.95 -17.96
C ASP A 563 -8.41 -11.98 -18.21
N ASP A 564 -7.63 -11.29 -17.37
CA ASP A 564 -6.18 -11.29 -17.45
C ASP A 564 -5.61 -12.69 -17.16
N LEU A 565 -6.12 -13.40 -16.13
CA LEU A 565 -5.75 -14.78 -15.81
C LEU A 565 -6.03 -15.72 -16.99
N LYS A 566 -7.21 -15.64 -17.58
CA LYS A 566 -7.60 -16.47 -18.72
C LYS A 566 -6.71 -16.18 -19.95
N ASN A 567 -6.44 -14.91 -20.24
CA ASN A 567 -5.64 -14.51 -21.39
C ASN A 567 -4.16 -14.86 -21.25
N ALA A 568 -3.66 -14.97 -20.01
CA ALA A 568 -2.27 -15.33 -19.70
C ALA A 568 -2.00 -16.84 -19.68
N ASP A 569 -3.02 -17.69 -19.87
CA ASP A 569 -2.93 -19.15 -19.69
C ASP A 569 -2.33 -19.53 -18.31
N PHE A 570 -2.89 -18.91 -17.27
CA PHE A 570 -2.40 -19.03 -15.90
C PHE A 570 -2.55 -20.46 -15.39
N LYS A 571 -1.45 -21.10 -14.98
CA LYS A 571 -1.43 -22.54 -14.65
C LYS A 571 -1.83 -22.86 -13.21
N THR A 572 -1.56 -21.94 -12.27
CA THR A 572 -1.72 -22.10 -10.81
C THR A 572 -3.22 -22.14 -10.43
N GLU A 573 -3.57 -22.84 -9.34
CA GLU A 573 -4.91 -22.76 -8.75
C GLU A 573 -5.15 -21.35 -8.15
N VAL A 574 -6.39 -20.86 -8.21
CA VAL A 574 -6.70 -19.49 -7.80
C VAL A 574 -7.89 -19.40 -6.84
N GLY A 575 -7.82 -18.48 -5.90
CA GLY A 575 -8.89 -18.12 -4.96
C GLY A 575 -9.20 -16.62 -5.02
N PRO A 576 -9.96 -16.17 -6.03
CA PRO A 576 -10.45 -14.79 -6.03
C PRO A 576 -11.45 -14.60 -4.88
N GLY A 577 -11.29 -13.54 -4.09
CA GLY A 577 -12.18 -13.25 -2.98
C GLY A 577 -13.62 -13.05 -3.42
N VAL A 578 -14.57 -13.63 -2.69
CA VAL A 578 -16.00 -13.58 -3.02
C VAL A 578 -16.75 -12.46 -2.29
N TYR A 579 -16.14 -11.86 -1.28
CA TYR A 579 -16.70 -10.69 -0.58
C TYR A 579 -15.62 -9.83 0.07
N ASP A 580 -15.94 -8.52 0.17
CA ASP A 580 -15.10 -7.50 0.79
C ASP A 580 -15.07 -7.62 2.32
N ILE A 581 -13.89 -7.80 2.88
CA ILE A 581 -13.70 -7.90 4.34
C ILE A 581 -13.64 -6.54 5.04
N HIS A 582 -13.41 -5.45 4.29
CA HIS A 582 -13.36 -4.09 4.83
C HIS A 582 -14.74 -3.46 5.01
N SER A 583 -15.77 -4.04 4.39
CA SER A 583 -17.15 -3.66 4.56
C SER A 583 -17.79 -4.41 5.73
N ALA A 584 -18.58 -3.71 6.54
CA ALA A 584 -19.42 -4.34 7.58
C ALA A 584 -20.60 -5.14 7.00
N ARG A 585 -20.83 -5.04 5.69
CA ARG A 585 -21.91 -5.71 4.98
C ARG A 585 -21.70 -7.23 4.97
N VAL A 586 -22.79 -7.97 5.25
CA VAL A 586 -22.83 -9.44 5.12
C VAL A 586 -23.40 -9.78 3.74
N PRO A 587 -22.65 -10.45 2.85
CA PRO A 587 -23.16 -10.86 1.54
C PRO A 587 -24.18 -12.00 1.68
N SER A 588 -25.21 -12.01 0.83
CA SER A 588 -26.16 -13.14 0.81
C SER A 588 -25.56 -14.37 0.10
N VAL A 589 -26.17 -15.53 0.29
CA VAL A 589 -25.76 -16.77 -0.39
C VAL A 589 -25.89 -16.61 -1.90
N GLU A 590 -26.98 -16.00 -2.36
CA GLU A 590 -27.26 -15.76 -3.79
C GLU A 590 -26.22 -14.86 -4.45
N GLU A 591 -25.78 -13.80 -3.74
CA GLU A 591 -24.71 -12.91 -4.22
C GLU A 591 -23.41 -13.69 -4.41
N ILE A 592 -23.03 -14.52 -3.44
CA ILE A 592 -21.80 -15.35 -3.53
C ILE A 592 -21.94 -16.39 -4.64
N VAL A 593 -23.07 -17.07 -4.78
CA VAL A 593 -23.32 -18.02 -5.86
C VAL A 593 -23.22 -17.33 -7.23
N ALA A 594 -23.81 -16.15 -7.38
CA ALA A 594 -23.72 -15.39 -8.63
C ALA A 594 -22.26 -15.02 -8.98
N THR A 595 -21.48 -14.62 -7.96
CA THR A 595 -20.06 -14.31 -8.10
C THR A 595 -19.25 -15.56 -8.52
N LEU A 596 -19.43 -16.68 -7.83
CA LEU A 596 -18.75 -17.94 -8.15
C LEU A 596 -19.11 -18.47 -9.56
N LYS A 597 -20.35 -18.31 -10.00
CA LYS A 597 -20.75 -18.64 -11.38
C LYS A 597 -20.05 -17.79 -12.43
N LYS A 598 -19.84 -16.49 -12.16
CA LYS A 598 -19.03 -15.63 -13.05
C LYS A 598 -17.57 -16.09 -13.07
N MET A 599 -17.02 -16.48 -11.93
CA MET A 599 -15.64 -16.98 -11.82
C MET A 599 -15.47 -18.31 -12.56
N SER A 600 -16.36 -19.29 -12.36
CA SER A 600 -16.29 -20.61 -13.02
C SER A 600 -16.52 -20.56 -14.53
N GLY A 601 -17.12 -19.51 -15.05
CA GLY A 601 -17.20 -19.23 -16.48
C GLY A 601 -15.86 -18.85 -17.13
N LYS A 602 -14.85 -18.50 -16.31
CA LYS A 602 -13.52 -18.06 -16.77
C LYS A 602 -12.38 -18.97 -16.27
N ILE A 603 -12.54 -19.58 -15.11
CA ILE A 603 -11.56 -20.43 -14.43
C ILE A 603 -12.13 -21.85 -14.32
N PRO A 604 -11.37 -22.90 -14.68
CA PRO A 604 -11.80 -24.28 -14.47
C PRO A 604 -12.17 -24.56 -13.02
N VAL A 605 -13.30 -25.20 -12.78
CA VAL A 605 -13.81 -25.52 -11.44
C VAL A 605 -12.78 -26.23 -10.55
N GLY A 606 -12.01 -27.15 -11.13
CA GLY A 606 -10.95 -27.89 -10.42
C GLY A 606 -9.73 -27.04 -10.01
N LYS A 607 -9.71 -25.74 -10.37
CA LYS A 607 -8.65 -24.78 -10.00
C LYS A 607 -9.19 -23.61 -9.18
N LEU A 608 -10.50 -23.59 -8.84
CA LEU A 608 -11.15 -22.45 -8.20
C LEU A 608 -11.40 -22.71 -6.72
N TRP A 609 -10.74 -21.94 -5.87
CA TRP A 609 -10.94 -21.91 -4.41
C TRP A 609 -11.97 -20.86 -4.01
N VAL A 610 -12.62 -21.06 -2.88
CA VAL A 610 -13.65 -20.16 -2.33
C VAL A 610 -13.18 -19.59 -1.00
N ASN A 611 -12.94 -18.30 -0.97
CA ASN A 611 -12.40 -17.58 0.17
C ASN A 611 -12.89 -16.12 0.22
N PRO A 612 -12.84 -15.44 1.39
CA PRO A 612 -13.00 -13.99 1.46
C PRO A 612 -11.84 -13.27 0.75
N ASP A 613 -11.98 -11.95 0.53
CA ASP A 613 -10.94 -11.13 -0.08
C ASP A 613 -9.62 -11.18 0.69
N CYS A 614 -9.66 -11.08 2.01
CA CYS A 614 -8.46 -11.04 2.85
C CYS A 614 -8.73 -11.59 4.26
N GLY A 615 -7.79 -11.40 5.19
CA GLY A 615 -7.93 -11.81 6.59
C GLY A 615 -9.05 -11.07 7.34
N LEU A 616 -9.70 -11.73 8.29
CA LEU A 616 -10.93 -11.29 8.94
C LEU A 616 -10.71 -10.46 10.23
N LYS A 617 -9.46 -10.15 10.57
CA LYS A 617 -9.04 -9.52 11.82
C LYS A 617 -9.79 -8.24 12.18
N THR A 618 -10.16 -7.45 11.18
CA THR A 618 -10.77 -6.11 11.36
C THR A 618 -12.30 -6.13 11.36
N ARG A 619 -12.93 -7.27 11.09
CA ARG A 619 -14.39 -7.43 11.08
C ARG A 619 -14.93 -7.67 12.48
N GLY A 620 -16.24 -7.40 12.67
CA GLY A 620 -16.97 -7.85 13.84
C GLY A 620 -17.19 -9.37 13.84
N GLU A 621 -17.37 -9.96 15.02
CA GLU A 621 -17.55 -11.40 15.17
C GLU A 621 -18.83 -11.89 14.45
N ARG A 622 -19.97 -11.20 14.67
CA ARG A 622 -21.25 -11.52 14.03
C ARG A 622 -21.15 -11.53 12.51
N GLU A 623 -20.62 -10.45 11.94
CA GLU A 623 -20.46 -10.30 10.49
C GLU A 623 -19.57 -11.40 9.90
N THR A 624 -18.51 -11.79 10.63
CA THR A 624 -17.59 -12.86 10.23
C THR A 624 -18.32 -14.20 10.18
N VAL A 625 -19.05 -14.54 11.24
CA VAL A 625 -19.79 -15.81 11.35
C VAL A 625 -20.83 -15.93 10.23
N GLU A 626 -21.67 -14.89 10.06
CA GLU A 626 -22.73 -14.89 9.05
C GLU A 626 -22.14 -14.96 7.62
N SER A 627 -21.10 -14.19 7.32
CA SER A 627 -20.45 -14.20 5.99
C SER A 627 -19.81 -15.56 5.66
N LEU A 628 -19.13 -16.19 6.61
CA LEU A 628 -18.51 -17.49 6.39
C LEU A 628 -19.55 -18.63 6.24
N LYS A 629 -20.65 -18.60 6.99
CA LYS A 629 -21.77 -19.54 6.80
C LYS A 629 -22.36 -19.41 5.39
N ASN A 630 -22.56 -18.17 4.92
CA ASN A 630 -23.08 -17.91 3.57
C ASN A 630 -22.08 -18.36 2.50
N LEU A 631 -20.77 -18.16 2.72
CA LEU A 631 -19.71 -18.63 1.81
C LEU A 631 -19.73 -20.15 1.66
N VAL A 632 -19.79 -20.89 2.77
CA VAL A 632 -19.82 -22.37 2.74
C VAL A 632 -21.12 -22.88 2.13
N ALA A 633 -22.27 -22.24 2.44
CA ALA A 633 -23.54 -22.60 1.84
C ALA A 633 -23.52 -22.41 0.31
N ALA A 634 -22.98 -21.30 -0.17
CA ALA A 634 -22.85 -21.04 -1.61
C ALA A 634 -21.96 -22.09 -2.32
N ALA A 635 -20.83 -22.48 -1.72
CA ALA A 635 -19.96 -23.52 -2.26
C ALA A 635 -20.70 -24.87 -2.33
N LYS A 636 -21.45 -25.24 -1.29
CA LYS A 636 -22.27 -26.48 -1.27
C LYS A 636 -23.30 -26.52 -2.40
N ILE A 637 -24.05 -25.42 -2.61
CA ILE A 637 -25.04 -25.32 -3.70
C ILE A 637 -24.37 -25.58 -5.06
N LEU A 638 -23.17 -25.04 -5.28
CA LEU A 638 -22.47 -25.23 -6.57
C LEU A 638 -21.84 -26.62 -6.74
N ARG A 639 -21.56 -27.34 -5.64
CA ARG A 639 -21.11 -28.73 -5.68
C ARG A 639 -22.23 -29.70 -6.05
N GLU A 640 -23.49 -29.33 -5.77
CA GLU A 640 -24.70 -30.13 -6.01
C GLU A 640 -25.34 -29.82 -7.38
N SER A 641 -24.91 -28.74 -8.05
CA SER A 641 -25.43 -28.32 -9.36
C SER A 641 -24.55 -28.78 -10.51
#